data_84cbd852f986a93dc7b342c25c549cc4
#
_entry.id   84cbd852f986a93dc7b342c25c549cc4
#
_cell.length_a   1.000
_cell.length_b   1.000
_cell.length_c   1.000
_cell.angle_alpha   90.00
_cell.angle_beta   90.00
_cell.angle_gamma   90.00
#
_symmetry.space_group_name_H-M   'P 1'
#
loop_
_entity.id
_entity.type
_entity.pdbx_description
1 polymer ?
#
loop_
_entity_poly.entity_id
_entity_poly.type
_entity_poly.pdbx_seq_one_letter_code
_entity_poly.pdbx_strand_id
1 'polypeptide(L)'
;MNIDQKKIFFALSPHINYYHSYRGDSKGVAGFGKDIEIMGKILDALDVIEDEKFSFGPMKISWDYADNFWSIQLQREFQEDVLDRVVERCKQKKDEVIIGSWANTGQPMLDTEELMQDITWHLENEMGIGLKQLFPGRVAPYARTQETMFTQGMIEIYNKMGIKGICMYYSTYAFDSLRPFIYPRLNANQRYGLVKFNSSVSKSSTLLIPTYGFGDVVDYFSIKRWFKLIRKMQEKGQIDGHALLLLNFDMDADYWTGIKLPRIIRWMPKTGGLREFAKAVDQLDYVEFANLIDVIPKLPIHGECTCYPDVADGLWNGFYSWAQKYDNTKFWTYGQKARWLKCVSDTLVSNVLVKNNTDPINKIIRDKSDLIESYIKNKCLFASTTNFGLSTPRLHPQRIKTAISYVYRAHKAARKAFELAIDEASKKLIQQDQDGHYLIQIFPITDRGLSEDEKLTIDSDFLLKFKLPDELSVELSKNQKGIFIEEKIPHGLYTDDGSSTLECIIPKSKFNAEKEWINLTLNLTSKSVSKIKNNLQATSNSLSNKFIKISFDDQGKLYTFKFNGEEYGQQDFLETAVSFGDKKNPDRFTSLKNELRVLRDGSDGFSASIVMKSEFEILKGYPVIALKKLTLYANQPYLFVETDVQFCDIQGEDFFVNDTSSVYTTYDVRWREVMPCEIKPKIIGDKDYLRVWKKNYFGKVSYFDLDMEKVDSRNANIDCLVANITDGWMTLTNKEKGLLIGYNSLKAANFAFTPLKIKKSGFSKPEGQEVRINPFGNYHGELLKYWTKGCGHAAILGEKFSNHNQSAAPSYSGKNLKFDLILAPYLGDRPPSQIISFADHFCLPPFIILKNPENKKIEIPQSDIMELGEELKREFDIDDVISMNYLEWVNHVNKNFDPSAPEEQLKEGLNLDLKTMLIMLIDGIRGL
;
A
#
# COMPACT_ATOMS: atom_id res chain seq x y z
N MET A 1 30.61 33.39 -1.13
CA MET A 1 30.50 33.48 -2.60
C MET A 1 29.91 34.85 -2.92
N ASN A 2 30.52 35.64 -3.79
CA ASN A 2 29.94 36.90 -4.24
C ASN A 2 28.60 36.61 -4.96
N ILE A 3 27.64 37.55 -4.89
CA ILE A 3 26.32 37.37 -5.46
C ILE A 3 26.39 37.08 -6.97
N ASP A 4 27.30 37.73 -7.70
CA ASP A 4 27.48 37.56 -9.15
C ASP A 4 27.98 36.14 -9.53
N GLN A 5 28.55 35.42 -8.60
CA GLN A 5 29.01 34.03 -8.75
C GLN A 5 27.92 33.00 -8.42
N LYS A 6 26.83 33.41 -7.75
CA LYS A 6 25.74 32.52 -7.38
C LYS A 6 24.84 32.28 -8.58
N LYS A 7 24.56 31.01 -8.88
CA LYS A 7 23.68 30.59 -9.99
C LYS A 7 22.41 29.93 -9.45
N ILE A 8 21.39 29.95 -10.27
CA ILE A 8 20.18 29.12 -10.11
C ILE A 8 20.26 28.04 -11.18
N PHE A 9 20.46 26.81 -10.76
CA PHE A 9 20.40 25.64 -11.64
C PHE A 9 18.96 25.23 -11.82
N PHE A 10 18.50 25.19 -13.05
CA PHE A 10 17.15 24.85 -13.42
C PHE A 10 17.13 23.48 -14.10
N ALA A 11 16.63 22.48 -13.39
CA ALA A 11 16.47 21.13 -13.89
C ALA A 11 15.00 20.85 -14.23
N LEU A 12 14.78 20.30 -15.41
CA LEU A 12 13.48 19.93 -15.94
C LEU A 12 13.37 18.42 -16.01
N SER A 13 12.35 17.85 -15.41
CA SER A 13 12.15 16.41 -15.33
C SER A 13 10.72 16.03 -15.72
N PRO A 14 10.45 15.82 -17.03
CA PRO A 14 9.19 15.25 -17.47
C PRO A 14 9.04 13.83 -16.93
N HIS A 15 7.94 13.55 -16.23
CA HIS A 15 7.60 12.24 -15.76
C HIS A 15 6.90 11.46 -16.86
N ILE A 16 7.59 10.48 -17.43
CA ILE A 16 7.12 9.68 -18.54
C ILE A 16 6.38 8.47 -18.02
N ASN A 17 5.06 8.56 -18.04
CA ASN A 17 4.15 7.49 -17.66
C ASN A 17 3.09 7.37 -18.76
N TYR A 18 3.25 6.40 -19.65
CA TYR A 18 2.34 6.20 -20.80
C TYR A 18 1.02 5.52 -20.40
N TYR A 19 0.48 5.86 -19.25
CA TYR A 19 -0.67 5.18 -18.70
C TYR A 19 -1.94 5.36 -19.55
N HIS A 20 -2.11 6.45 -20.25
CA HIS A 20 -3.22 6.63 -21.19
C HIS A 20 -3.10 5.70 -22.40
N SER A 21 -1.88 5.47 -22.88
CA SER A 21 -1.65 4.61 -24.04
C SER A 21 -1.99 3.16 -23.75
N TYR A 22 -1.51 2.62 -22.65
CA TYR A 22 -1.80 1.23 -22.33
C TYR A 22 -3.10 1.02 -21.54
N ARG A 23 -3.75 2.10 -21.10
CA ARG A 23 -5.13 2.06 -20.60
C ARG A 23 -6.17 1.97 -21.72
N GLY A 24 -5.87 2.48 -22.89
CA GLY A 24 -6.82 2.60 -23.97
C GLY A 24 -7.96 3.59 -23.68
N ASP A 25 -7.73 4.61 -22.84
CA ASP A 25 -8.76 5.59 -22.45
C ASP A 25 -8.71 6.89 -23.26
N SER A 26 -7.78 7.00 -24.19
CA SER A 26 -7.73 8.10 -25.15
C SER A 26 -7.28 7.63 -26.52
N LYS A 27 -7.82 8.20 -27.58
CA LYS A 27 -7.34 8.00 -28.93
C LYS A 27 -6.16 8.91 -29.18
N GLY A 28 -5.04 8.33 -29.51
CA GLY A 28 -3.85 9.00 -29.99
C GLY A 28 -3.44 8.53 -31.37
N VAL A 29 -2.23 8.83 -31.76
CA VAL A 29 -1.62 8.36 -33.00
C VAL A 29 -1.56 6.82 -32.96
N ALA A 30 -1.93 6.16 -34.04
CA ALA A 30 -1.93 4.72 -34.22
C ALA A 30 -2.76 3.94 -33.18
N GLY A 31 -3.76 4.56 -32.55
CA GLY A 31 -4.64 3.91 -31.56
C GLY A 31 -4.14 3.96 -30.13
N PHE A 32 -2.99 4.58 -29.88
CA PHE A 32 -2.43 4.79 -28.55
C PHE A 32 -2.85 6.14 -27.97
N GLY A 33 -2.61 6.33 -26.70
CA GLY A 33 -3.00 7.53 -26.01
C GLY A 33 -2.21 8.78 -26.40
N LYS A 34 -2.73 9.92 -26.02
CA LYS A 34 -2.17 11.24 -26.29
C LYS A 34 -0.77 11.46 -25.71
N ASP A 35 -0.42 10.77 -24.65
CA ASP A 35 0.89 10.83 -23.97
C ASP A 35 2.06 10.50 -24.92
N ILE A 36 1.91 9.50 -25.79
CA ILE A 36 2.89 9.20 -26.84
C ILE A 36 3.13 10.41 -27.77
N GLU A 37 2.06 11.02 -28.24
CA GLU A 37 2.13 12.19 -29.11
C GLU A 37 2.82 13.38 -28.44
N ILE A 38 2.57 13.60 -27.16
CA ILE A 38 3.15 14.71 -26.40
C ILE A 38 4.66 14.59 -26.29
N MET A 39 5.20 13.40 -26.07
CA MET A 39 6.65 13.24 -25.99
C MET A 39 7.35 13.60 -27.30
N GLY A 40 6.81 13.19 -28.43
CA GLY A 40 7.30 13.65 -29.74
C GLY A 40 7.28 15.17 -29.87
N LYS A 41 6.18 15.82 -29.46
CA LYS A 41 6.06 17.28 -29.46
C LYS A 41 7.05 17.99 -28.52
N ILE A 42 7.39 17.37 -27.38
CA ILE A 42 8.43 17.88 -26.48
C ILE A 42 9.78 17.87 -27.18
N LEU A 43 10.14 16.78 -27.84
CA LEU A 43 11.39 16.66 -28.59
C LEU A 43 11.44 17.64 -29.75
N ASP A 44 10.34 17.80 -30.49
CA ASP A 44 10.25 18.81 -31.59
C ASP A 44 10.42 20.23 -31.05
N ALA A 45 9.84 20.54 -29.89
CA ALA A 45 10.02 21.83 -29.23
C ALA A 45 11.47 22.06 -28.79
N LEU A 46 12.17 21.03 -28.33
CA LEU A 46 13.59 21.13 -27.98
C LEU A 46 14.46 21.40 -29.19
N ASP A 47 14.20 20.75 -30.34
CA ASP A 47 14.92 21.00 -31.61
C ASP A 47 14.71 22.42 -32.10
N VAL A 48 13.45 22.92 -32.08
CA VAL A 48 13.15 24.32 -32.45
C VAL A 48 13.86 25.32 -31.53
N ILE A 49 13.93 25.03 -30.21
CA ILE A 49 14.62 25.90 -29.25
C ILE A 49 16.12 25.92 -29.50
N GLU A 50 16.72 24.80 -29.87
CA GLU A 50 18.15 24.72 -30.22
C GLU A 50 18.46 25.53 -31.48
N ASP A 51 17.57 25.51 -32.48
CA ASP A 51 17.71 26.31 -33.72
C ASP A 51 17.57 27.83 -33.47
N GLU A 52 16.82 28.28 -32.48
CA GLU A 52 16.64 29.69 -32.12
C GLU A 52 17.90 30.36 -31.54
N LYS A 53 18.99 29.63 -31.31
CA LYS A 53 20.30 30.13 -30.84
C LYS A 53 20.23 31.01 -29.57
N PHE A 54 19.57 30.54 -28.55
CA PHE A 54 19.62 31.16 -27.24
C PHE A 54 21.04 31.18 -26.64
N SER A 55 21.31 32.12 -25.73
CA SER A 55 22.64 32.33 -25.15
C SER A 55 23.10 31.21 -24.22
N PHE A 56 22.19 30.38 -23.68
CA PHE A 56 22.49 29.34 -22.71
C PHE A 56 22.96 28.00 -23.33
N GLY A 57 23.03 27.88 -24.66
CA GLY A 57 23.34 26.63 -25.36
C GLY A 57 22.16 25.66 -25.39
N PRO A 58 22.38 24.33 -25.40
CA PRO A 58 21.29 23.36 -25.46
C PRO A 58 20.49 23.34 -24.18
N MET A 59 19.16 23.23 -24.31
CA MET A 59 18.27 22.96 -23.19
C MET A 59 18.48 21.55 -22.70
N LYS A 60 18.57 21.37 -21.38
CA LYS A 60 18.86 20.09 -20.72
C LYS A 60 17.62 19.52 -20.07
N ILE A 61 17.43 18.21 -20.20
CA ILE A 61 16.30 17.46 -19.62
C ILE A 61 16.83 16.30 -18.80
N SER A 62 16.24 16.09 -17.62
CA SER A 62 16.41 14.89 -16.80
C SER A 62 15.17 14.02 -16.97
N TRP A 63 15.20 13.10 -17.94
CA TRP A 63 14.06 12.26 -18.27
C TRP A 63 13.73 11.32 -17.10
N ASP A 64 12.51 11.36 -16.61
CA ASP A 64 11.98 10.53 -15.53
C ASP A 64 11.08 9.45 -16.12
N TYR A 65 11.69 8.34 -16.56
CA TYR A 65 10.91 7.16 -16.96
C TYR A 65 10.33 6.49 -15.73
N ALA A 66 9.02 6.53 -15.60
CA ALA A 66 8.30 5.86 -14.53
C ALA A 66 8.62 4.36 -14.48
N ASP A 67 8.78 3.75 -15.66
CA ASP A 67 9.03 2.33 -15.81
C ASP A 67 9.60 1.95 -17.18
N ASN A 68 10.15 0.73 -17.25
CA ASN A 68 10.62 0.13 -18.49
C ASN A 68 9.52 -0.69 -19.15
N PHE A 69 8.78 -1.45 -18.36
CA PHE A 69 7.88 -2.49 -18.87
C PHE A 69 6.73 -1.91 -19.68
N TRP A 70 6.14 -0.82 -19.24
CA TRP A 70 5.08 -0.16 -19.98
C TRP A 70 5.63 0.93 -20.91
N SER A 71 6.38 1.88 -20.37
CA SER A 71 6.72 3.11 -21.08
C SER A 71 7.84 2.91 -22.10
N ILE A 72 8.99 2.39 -21.70
CA ILE A 72 10.13 2.21 -22.64
C ILE A 72 9.80 1.12 -23.66
N GLN A 73 9.15 0.03 -23.25
CA GLN A 73 8.79 -1.04 -24.19
C GLN A 73 7.78 -0.55 -25.21
N LEU A 74 6.80 0.26 -24.81
CA LEU A 74 5.82 0.86 -25.72
C LEU A 74 6.51 1.77 -26.75
N GLN A 75 7.47 2.59 -26.31
CA GLN A 75 8.26 3.40 -27.25
C GLN A 75 9.04 2.54 -28.23
N ARG A 76 9.74 1.53 -27.74
CA ARG A 76 10.54 0.65 -28.59
C ARG A 76 9.71 -0.06 -29.66
N GLU A 77 8.50 -0.47 -29.33
CA GLU A 77 7.63 -1.19 -30.26
C GLU A 77 6.88 -0.26 -31.24
N PHE A 78 6.52 0.94 -30.81
CA PHE A 78 5.62 1.80 -31.59
C PHE A 78 6.16 3.20 -31.91
N GLN A 79 7.24 3.62 -31.25
CA GLN A 79 7.87 4.93 -31.40
C GLN A 79 9.39 4.85 -31.20
N GLU A 80 10.04 3.96 -31.91
CA GLU A 80 11.49 3.77 -31.82
C GLU A 80 12.25 5.07 -32.09
N ASP A 81 11.79 5.90 -33.04
CA ASP A 81 12.37 7.19 -33.36
C ASP A 81 12.36 8.16 -32.18
N VAL A 82 11.30 8.18 -31.36
CA VAL A 82 11.22 9.01 -30.14
C VAL A 82 12.23 8.54 -29.12
N LEU A 83 12.34 7.23 -28.89
CA LEU A 83 13.31 6.65 -27.96
C LEU A 83 14.73 6.94 -28.42
N ASP A 84 15.03 6.76 -29.73
CA ASP A 84 16.35 7.02 -30.31
C ASP A 84 16.77 8.48 -30.17
N ARG A 85 15.85 9.43 -30.34
CA ARG A 85 16.12 10.86 -30.12
C ARG A 85 16.54 11.13 -28.67
N VAL A 86 15.87 10.52 -27.68
CA VAL A 86 16.25 10.65 -26.26
C VAL A 86 17.63 10.02 -26.02
N VAL A 87 17.86 8.82 -26.55
CA VAL A 87 19.17 8.14 -26.47
C VAL A 87 20.28 9.01 -27.06
N GLU A 88 20.05 9.61 -28.22
CA GLU A 88 21.04 10.45 -28.88
C GLU A 88 21.33 11.74 -28.09
N ARG A 89 20.30 12.40 -27.54
CA ARG A 89 20.47 13.58 -26.67
C ARG A 89 21.28 13.24 -25.42
N CYS A 90 21.06 12.04 -24.85
CA CYS A 90 21.86 11.55 -23.73
C CYS A 90 23.32 11.28 -24.13
N LYS A 91 23.59 10.65 -25.29
CA LYS A 91 24.94 10.44 -25.83
C LYS A 91 25.67 11.77 -26.04
N GLN A 92 24.98 12.79 -26.52
CA GLN A 92 25.50 14.15 -26.69
C GLN A 92 25.68 14.89 -25.35
N LYS A 93 25.39 14.27 -24.23
CA LYS A 93 25.45 14.87 -22.86
C LYS A 93 24.55 16.08 -22.68
N LYS A 94 23.56 16.24 -23.53
CA LYS A 94 22.50 17.24 -23.33
C LYS A 94 21.57 16.82 -22.22
N ASP A 95 21.17 15.56 -22.23
CA ASP A 95 20.17 15.01 -21.32
C ASP A 95 20.75 13.92 -20.42
N GLU A 96 19.95 13.50 -19.44
CA GLU A 96 20.18 12.38 -18.55
C GLU A 96 18.84 11.68 -18.26
N VAL A 97 18.90 10.52 -17.60
CA VAL A 97 17.74 9.82 -17.06
C VAL A 97 17.87 9.65 -15.55
N ILE A 98 16.76 9.73 -14.82
CA ILE A 98 16.69 9.46 -13.39
C ILE A 98 16.04 8.10 -13.13
N ILE A 99 16.23 7.56 -11.93
CA ILE A 99 15.81 6.19 -11.59
C ILE A 99 14.36 6.20 -11.12
N GLY A 100 13.52 5.38 -11.75
CA GLY A 100 12.14 5.09 -11.37
C GLY A 100 11.98 3.65 -10.85
N SER A 101 11.15 2.86 -11.53
CA SER A 101 10.87 1.45 -11.22
C SER A 101 10.82 0.62 -12.51
N TRP A 102 10.84 -0.71 -12.39
CA TRP A 102 10.74 -1.57 -13.57
C TRP A 102 9.34 -1.58 -14.20
N ALA A 103 8.28 -1.54 -13.37
CA ALA A 103 6.89 -1.71 -13.83
C ALA A 103 5.93 -0.63 -13.28
N ASN A 104 6.39 0.58 -13.06
CA ASN A 104 5.59 1.64 -12.43
C ASN A 104 5.10 1.23 -11.03
N THR A 105 5.97 0.56 -10.29
CA THR A 105 5.64 -0.17 -9.08
C THR A 105 5.49 0.74 -7.86
N GLY A 106 4.47 0.52 -7.06
CA GLY A 106 4.36 1.08 -5.72
C GLY A 106 5.39 0.44 -4.78
N GLN A 107 6.62 0.90 -4.81
CA GLN A 107 7.79 0.27 -4.18
C GLN A 107 7.65 -0.02 -2.68
N PRO A 108 6.98 0.83 -1.85
CA PRO A 108 6.75 0.50 -0.44
C PRO A 108 5.92 -0.76 -0.17
N MET A 109 5.26 -1.32 -1.19
CA MET A 109 4.42 -2.51 -1.11
C MET A 109 5.17 -3.81 -1.41
N LEU A 110 6.46 -3.69 -1.71
CA LEU A 110 7.37 -4.79 -1.97
C LEU A 110 8.15 -5.15 -0.70
N ASP A 111 8.61 -6.39 -0.60
CA ASP A 111 9.63 -6.73 0.40
C ASP A 111 11.03 -6.30 -0.07
N THR A 112 12.04 -6.51 0.76
CA THR A 112 13.41 -6.08 0.46
C THR A 112 13.96 -6.70 -0.82
N GLU A 113 13.77 -8.01 -1.00
CA GLU A 113 14.26 -8.75 -2.19
C GLU A 113 13.53 -8.27 -3.46
N GLU A 114 12.22 -8.15 -3.37
CA GLU A 114 11.37 -7.70 -4.46
C GLU A 114 11.72 -6.27 -4.90
N LEU A 115 11.94 -5.35 -3.95
CA LEU A 115 12.35 -3.98 -4.27
C LEU A 115 13.74 -3.92 -4.90
N MET A 116 14.69 -4.69 -4.37
CA MET A 116 16.03 -4.74 -4.97
C MET A 116 15.97 -5.28 -6.40
N GLN A 117 15.13 -6.27 -6.65
CA GLN A 117 14.97 -6.86 -7.97
C GLN A 117 14.26 -5.89 -8.95
N ASP A 118 13.21 -5.17 -8.50
CA ASP A 118 12.54 -4.13 -9.27
C ASP A 118 13.52 -3.05 -9.75
N ILE A 119 14.38 -2.56 -8.85
CA ILE A 119 15.43 -1.58 -9.19
C ILE A 119 16.47 -2.19 -10.13
N THR A 120 16.87 -3.44 -9.91
CA THR A 120 17.85 -4.13 -10.76
C THR A 120 17.34 -4.22 -12.19
N TRP A 121 16.11 -4.69 -12.40
CA TRP A 121 15.51 -4.77 -13.73
C TRP A 121 15.26 -3.41 -14.38
N HIS A 122 14.97 -2.38 -13.58
CA HIS A 122 14.88 -1.02 -14.10
C HIS A 122 16.22 -0.53 -14.65
N LEU A 123 17.32 -0.86 -13.97
CA LEU A 123 18.66 -0.46 -14.40
C LEU A 123 19.20 -1.35 -15.53
N GLU A 124 18.97 -2.65 -15.45
CA GLU A 124 19.46 -3.62 -16.41
C GLU A 124 18.54 -4.85 -16.45
N ASN A 125 18.08 -5.24 -17.62
CA ASN A 125 17.15 -6.35 -17.80
C ASN A 125 17.45 -7.14 -19.09
N GLU A 126 16.92 -8.36 -19.17
CA GLU A 126 17.08 -9.28 -20.28
C GLU A 126 16.49 -8.79 -21.60
N MET A 127 15.54 -7.84 -21.54
CA MET A 127 14.90 -7.25 -22.72
C MET A 127 15.80 -6.19 -23.40
N GLY A 128 16.93 -5.83 -22.79
CA GLY A 128 17.83 -4.80 -23.31
C GLY A 128 17.27 -3.38 -23.22
N ILE A 129 16.27 -3.15 -22.36
CA ILE A 129 15.62 -1.85 -22.17
C ILE A 129 15.90 -1.25 -20.78
N GLY A 130 16.90 -1.75 -20.07
CA GLY A 130 17.34 -1.17 -18.82
C GLY A 130 17.98 0.20 -19.02
N LEU A 131 17.85 1.10 -18.04
CA LEU A 131 18.38 2.45 -18.17
C LEU A 131 19.89 2.49 -18.46
N LYS A 132 20.68 1.63 -17.81
CA LYS A 132 22.12 1.57 -18.07
C LYS A 132 22.47 1.02 -19.46
N GLN A 133 21.59 0.19 -20.03
CA GLN A 133 21.75 -0.40 -21.36
C GLN A 133 21.44 0.64 -22.45
N LEU A 134 20.37 1.41 -22.26
CA LEU A 134 19.95 2.43 -23.25
C LEU A 134 20.73 3.74 -23.10
N PHE A 135 21.08 4.16 -21.88
CA PHE A 135 21.67 5.46 -21.55
C PHE A 135 23.02 5.35 -20.82
N PRO A 136 24.02 4.68 -21.40
CA PRO A 136 25.29 4.40 -20.74
C PRO A 136 25.99 5.68 -20.27
N GLY A 137 26.32 5.75 -18.97
CA GLY A 137 26.99 6.91 -18.38
C GLY A 137 26.11 8.16 -18.19
N ARG A 138 24.81 8.05 -18.47
CA ARG A 138 23.84 9.15 -18.29
C ARG A 138 22.68 8.80 -17.37
N VAL A 139 22.78 7.74 -16.61
CA VAL A 139 21.84 7.43 -15.55
C VAL A 139 22.29 8.17 -14.30
N ALA A 140 21.54 9.18 -13.90
CA ALA A 140 21.79 9.90 -12.64
C ALA A 140 21.47 8.99 -11.45
N PRO A 141 22.34 8.94 -10.42
CA PRO A 141 22.14 8.04 -9.28
C PRO A 141 21.11 8.60 -8.28
N TYR A 142 20.03 9.15 -8.77
CA TYR A 142 18.94 9.74 -8.00
C TYR A 142 17.64 9.12 -8.42
N ALA A 143 16.78 8.78 -7.45
CA ALA A 143 15.51 8.16 -7.70
C ALA A 143 14.35 9.14 -7.51
N ARG A 144 13.38 9.07 -8.39
CA ARG A 144 12.05 9.57 -8.14
C ARG A 144 11.15 8.35 -7.91
N THR A 145 10.61 8.22 -6.71
CA THR A 145 9.70 7.11 -6.39
C THR A 145 8.35 7.33 -7.05
N GLN A 146 7.74 6.25 -7.53
CA GLN A 146 6.43 6.34 -8.14
C GLN A 146 5.42 6.91 -7.15
N GLU A 147 4.61 7.90 -7.62
CA GLU A 147 3.66 8.64 -6.80
C GLU A 147 4.29 9.20 -5.50
N THR A 148 5.54 9.55 -5.56
CA THR A 148 6.35 10.01 -4.42
C THR A 148 6.25 9.13 -3.17
N MET A 149 5.94 7.85 -3.35
CA MET A 149 5.77 6.91 -2.25
C MET A 149 7.08 6.69 -1.49
N PHE A 150 7.00 6.86 -0.18
CA PHE A 150 8.13 6.64 0.73
C PHE A 150 7.67 5.94 2.00
N THR A 151 8.45 4.97 2.43
CA THR A 151 8.33 4.33 3.76
C THR A 151 9.71 4.09 4.36
N GLN A 152 9.76 3.87 5.66
CA GLN A 152 11.00 3.62 6.37
C GLN A 152 11.66 2.31 5.89
N GLY A 153 13.00 2.32 5.79
CA GLY A 153 13.77 1.21 5.22
C GLY A 153 14.15 1.39 3.74
N MET A 154 13.47 2.25 3.00
CA MET A 154 13.83 2.50 1.59
C MET A 154 15.22 3.11 1.44
N ILE A 155 15.63 3.99 2.35
CA ILE A 155 16.95 4.63 2.31
C ILE A 155 18.07 3.57 2.32
N GLU A 156 17.93 2.56 3.18
CA GLU A 156 18.89 1.46 3.30
C GLU A 156 19.00 0.66 2.01
N ILE A 157 17.86 0.34 1.42
CA ILE A 157 17.79 -0.45 0.18
C ILE A 157 18.35 0.36 -0.98
N TYR A 158 17.97 1.62 -1.10
CA TYR A 158 18.46 2.51 -2.14
C TYR A 158 19.97 2.69 -2.06
N ASN A 159 20.53 2.88 -0.85
CA ASN A 159 21.97 2.94 -0.65
C ASN A 159 22.67 1.64 -1.11
N LYS A 160 22.11 0.46 -0.79
CA LYS A 160 22.64 -0.83 -1.27
C LYS A 160 22.63 -0.92 -2.81
N MET A 161 21.64 -0.32 -3.45
CA MET A 161 21.50 -0.29 -4.92
C MET A 161 22.31 0.84 -5.59
N GLY A 162 23.07 1.63 -4.81
CA GLY A 162 23.90 2.71 -5.32
C GLY A 162 23.15 4.00 -5.64
N ILE A 163 21.90 4.12 -5.20
CA ILE A 163 21.10 5.34 -5.32
C ILE A 163 21.53 6.32 -4.24
N LYS A 164 21.90 7.54 -4.62
CA LYS A 164 22.53 8.54 -3.75
C LYS A 164 21.59 9.65 -3.29
N GLY A 165 20.35 9.66 -3.79
CA GLY A 165 19.38 10.67 -3.40
C GLY A 165 17.96 10.35 -3.91
N ILE A 166 16.98 10.97 -3.27
CA ILE A 166 15.56 10.79 -3.57
C ILE A 166 14.97 12.16 -3.92
N CYS A 167 14.36 12.23 -5.10
CA CYS A 167 13.58 13.38 -5.55
C CYS A 167 12.17 13.27 -4.98
N MET A 168 11.77 14.19 -4.11
CA MET A 168 10.45 14.16 -3.48
C MET A 168 9.78 15.52 -3.53
N TYR A 169 8.50 15.55 -3.78
CA TYR A 169 7.73 16.78 -3.83
C TYR A 169 7.74 17.53 -2.49
N TYR A 170 8.20 18.76 -2.57
CA TYR A 170 8.11 19.76 -1.52
C TYR A 170 7.33 20.98 -2.07
N SER A 171 6.23 20.70 -2.69
CA SER A 171 5.35 21.66 -3.36
C SER A 171 4.47 22.42 -2.36
N THR A 172 3.97 23.59 -2.74
CA THR A 172 2.90 24.29 -2.01
C THR A 172 1.51 23.82 -2.42
N TYR A 173 1.44 22.92 -3.36
CA TYR A 173 0.20 22.46 -4.00
C TYR A 173 -0.39 21.23 -3.32
N ALA A 174 -1.55 20.81 -3.82
CA ALA A 174 -2.32 19.69 -3.28
C ALA A 174 -1.59 18.34 -3.26
N PHE A 175 -0.56 18.20 -4.08
CA PHE A 175 0.31 17.02 -4.17
C PHE A 175 1.54 17.08 -3.25
N ASP A 176 1.62 18.05 -2.37
CA ASP A 176 2.71 18.14 -1.40
C ASP A 176 2.54 17.09 -0.30
N SER A 177 3.04 15.89 -0.58
CA SER A 177 2.95 14.79 0.38
C SER A 177 4.02 14.89 1.47
N LEU A 178 5.14 15.54 1.19
CA LEU A 178 6.31 15.51 2.08
C LEU A 178 6.31 16.65 3.10
N ARG A 179 5.92 17.86 2.72
CA ARG A 179 5.99 19.05 3.57
C ARG A 179 5.31 18.90 4.93
N PRO A 180 4.10 18.30 5.04
CA PRO A 180 3.44 18.16 6.32
C PRO A 180 4.23 17.33 7.33
N PHE A 181 5.09 16.43 6.86
CA PHE A 181 5.81 15.47 7.68
C PHE A 181 7.24 15.88 8.03
N ILE A 182 7.77 16.91 7.36
CA ILE A 182 9.12 17.40 7.65
C ILE A 182 9.07 18.42 8.78
N TYR A 183 9.75 18.11 9.87
CA TYR A 183 9.89 19.06 10.98
C TYR A 183 11.34 19.05 11.51
N PRO A 184 11.94 20.22 11.73
CA PRO A 184 11.45 21.56 11.36
C PRO A 184 11.33 21.70 9.83
N ARG A 185 10.45 22.61 9.39
CA ARG A 185 10.23 22.85 7.96
C ARG A 185 11.50 23.33 7.29
N LEU A 186 11.66 22.95 6.04
CA LEU A 186 12.80 23.36 5.23
C LEU A 186 12.86 24.88 5.07
N ASN A 187 13.99 25.48 5.43
CA ASN A 187 14.29 26.89 5.17
C ASN A 187 14.64 27.11 3.68
N ALA A 188 14.95 28.34 3.29
CA ALA A 188 15.25 28.67 1.88
C ALA A 188 16.47 27.92 1.34
N ASN A 189 17.56 27.79 2.11
CA ASN A 189 18.73 27.01 1.73
C ASN A 189 18.38 25.53 1.47
N GLN A 190 17.56 24.97 2.32
CA GLN A 190 17.13 23.56 2.22
C GLN A 190 16.17 23.33 1.05
N ARG A 191 15.22 24.27 0.83
CA ARG A 191 14.22 24.15 -0.25
C ARG A 191 14.82 24.25 -1.65
N TYR A 192 15.90 25.02 -1.80
CA TYR A 192 16.56 25.22 -3.09
C TYR A 192 17.99 24.67 -3.12
N GLY A 193 18.31 23.76 -2.22
CA GLY A 193 19.57 23.06 -2.11
C GLY A 193 19.35 21.58 -1.87
N LEU A 194 20.32 20.95 -1.22
CA LEU A 194 20.26 19.56 -0.83
C LEU A 194 20.09 19.46 0.68
N VAL A 195 19.40 18.43 1.11
CA VAL A 195 19.21 18.13 2.54
C VAL A 195 19.68 16.71 2.82
N LYS A 196 20.39 16.49 3.93
CA LYS A 196 20.68 15.15 4.39
C LYS A 196 19.39 14.50 4.89
N PHE A 197 18.96 13.42 4.24
CA PHE A 197 17.74 12.71 4.57
C PHE A 197 18.05 11.47 5.39
N ASN A 198 17.75 11.54 6.69
CA ASN A 198 18.08 10.49 7.63
C ASN A 198 16.99 9.43 7.68
N SER A 199 17.41 8.18 7.79
CA SER A 199 16.50 7.08 8.14
C SER A 199 16.04 7.22 9.59
N SER A 200 14.79 6.85 9.87
CA SER A 200 14.27 6.77 11.24
C SER A 200 14.52 5.40 11.88
N VAL A 201 14.97 4.40 11.11
CA VAL A 201 15.13 3.02 11.59
C VAL A 201 16.59 2.57 11.67
N SER A 202 17.52 3.35 11.11
CA SER A 202 18.96 3.05 11.15
C SER A 202 19.77 4.35 11.19
N LYS A 203 21.12 4.20 11.18
CA LYS A 203 22.04 5.35 11.04
C LYS A 203 22.27 5.76 9.57
N SER A 204 21.58 5.13 8.62
CA SER A 204 21.71 5.42 7.20
C SER A 204 21.12 6.78 6.85
N SER A 205 21.68 7.41 5.82
CA SER A 205 21.14 8.63 5.23
C SER A 205 21.38 8.66 3.73
N THR A 206 20.60 9.46 3.04
CA THR A 206 20.74 9.76 1.61
C THR A 206 20.56 11.27 1.39
N LEU A 207 20.49 11.72 0.15
CA LEU A 207 20.12 13.11 -0.16
C LEU A 207 18.62 13.21 -0.40
N LEU A 208 17.98 14.19 0.20
CA LEU A 208 16.69 14.68 -0.23
C LEU A 208 16.90 15.78 -1.25
N ILE A 209 16.29 15.64 -2.43
CA ILE A 209 16.29 16.62 -3.52
C ILE A 209 14.86 17.16 -3.61
N PRO A 210 14.60 18.36 -3.05
CA PRO A 210 13.27 18.95 -3.10
C PRO A 210 12.84 19.20 -4.55
N THR A 211 11.68 18.71 -4.91
CA THR A 211 11.12 18.73 -6.25
C THR A 211 9.81 19.51 -6.24
N TYR A 212 9.48 20.16 -7.35
CA TYR A 212 8.32 21.04 -7.47
C TYR A 212 7.49 20.64 -8.67
N GLY A 213 6.18 20.82 -8.56
CA GLY A 213 5.22 20.52 -9.60
C GLY A 213 4.82 21.76 -10.42
N PHE A 214 3.97 21.52 -11.41
CA PHE A 214 3.45 22.59 -12.26
C PHE A 214 2.64 23.63 -11.47
N GLY A 215 1.89 23.20 -10.46
CA GLY A 215 1.10 24.10 -9.62
C GLY A 215 1.94 25.18 -8.94
N ASP A 216 3.19 24.87 -8.57
CA ASP A 216 4.10 25.87 -8.01
C ASP A 216 4.47 26.96 -9.01
N VAL A 217 4.61 26.61 -10.29
CA VAL A 217 4.84 27.62 -11.35
C VAL A 217 3.68 28.60 -11.45
N VAL A 218 2.46 28.09 -11.30
CA VAL A 218 1.23 28.91 -11.28
C VAL A 218 1.21 29.83 -10.07
N ASP A 219 1.53 29.34 -8.89
CA ASP A 219 1.55 30.10 -7.64
C ASP A 219 2.53 31.28 -7.70
N TYR A 220 3.65 31.10 -8.40
CA TYR A 220 4.61 32.20 -8.64
C TYR A 220 4.29 33.06 -9.87
N PHE A 221 3.15 32.86 -10.52
CA PHE A 221 2.67 33.54 -11.72
C PHE A 221 3.52 33.36 -12.98
N SER A 222 4.75 32.97 -12.90
CA SER A 222 5.62 32.56 -14.01
C SER A 222 6.95 32.06 -13.47
N ILE A 223 7.62 31.22 -14.25
CA ILE A 223 8.96 30.72 -13.91
C ILE A 223 9.99 31.86 -13.78
N LYS A 224 9.88 32.90 -14.62
CA LYS A 224 10.78 34.06 -14.55
C LYS A 224 10.63 34.83 -13.24
N ARG A 225 9.39 34.98 -12.74
CA ARG A 225 9.15 35.63 -11.44
C ARG A 225 9.69 34.78 -10.30
N TRP A 226 9.56 33.48 -10.40
CA TRP A 226 10.11 32.55 -9.41
C TRP A 226 11.65 32.63 -9.35
N PHE A 227 12.34 32.64 -10.51
CA PHE A 227 13.80 32.86 -10.54
C PHE A 227 14.21 34.17 -9.87
N LYS A 228 13.51 35.27 -10.16
CA LYS A 228 13.77 36.56 -9.51
C LYS A 228 13.57 36.51 -8.00
N LEU A 229 12.62 35.73 -7.52
CA LEU A 229 12.37 35.53 -6.09
C LEU A 229 13.50 34.75 -5.42
N ILE A 230 13.95 33.67 -6.07
CA ILE A 230 15.12 32.89 -5.60
C ILE A 230 16.36 33.81 -5.59
N ARG A 231 16.58 34.62 -6.63
CA ARG A 231 17.70 35.56 -6.68
C ARG A 231 17.65 36.57 -5.53
N LYS A 232 16.48 37.11 -5.25
CA LYS A 232 16.29 38.02 -4.09
C LYS A 232 16.58 37.32 -2.76
N MET A 233 16.30 36.02 -2.63
CA MET A 233 16.67 35.24 -1.44
C MET A 233 18.20 35.07 -1.35
N GLN A 234 18.90 34.88 -2.48
CA GLN A 234 20.36 34.84 -2.52
C GLN A 234 20.97 36.20 -2.16
N GLU A 235 20.41 37.30 -2.63
CA GLU A 235 20.82 38.68 -2.31
C GLU A 235 20.65 39.00 -0.81
N LYS A 236 19.57 38.49 -0.20
CA LYS A 236 19.31 38.67 1.23
C LYS A 236 20.10 37.71 2.14
N GLY A 237 20.93 36.83 1.56
CA GLY A 237 21.66 35.82 2.32
C GLY A 237 20.78 34.70 2.89
N GLN A 238 19.54 34.55 2.42
CA GLN A 238 18.67 33.45 2.78
C GLN A 238 19.05 32.16 2.04
N ILE A 239 19.75 32.28 0.92
CA ILE A 239 20.41 31.21 0.18
C ILE A 239 21.88 31.56 0.04
N ASP A 240 22.72 30.76 0.66
CA ASP A 240 24.14 31.08 0.81
C ASP A 240 24.97 30.81 -0.46
N GLY A 241 24.53 29.87 -1.30
CA GLY A 241 25.28 29.41 -2.47
C GLY A 241 24.46 29.41 -3.75
N HIS A 242 24.76 28.45 -4.61
CA HIS A 242 23.93 28.12 -5.75
C HIS A 242 22.58 27.58 -5.27
N ALA A 243 21.54 27.77 -6.09
CA ALA A 243 20.22 27.21 -5.88
C ALA A 243 19.92 26.16 -6.95
N LEU A 244 19.17 25.12 -6.58
CA LEU A 244 18.57 24.16 -7.50
C LEU A 244 17.06 24.35 -7.51
N LEU A 245 16.48 24.50 -8.69
CA LEU A 245 15.06 24.39 -8.90
C LEU A 245 14.81 23.21 -9.83
N LEU A 246 14.29 22.10 -9.27
CA LEU A 246 13.90 20.90 -10.01
C LEU A 246 12.39 20.90 -10.19
N LEU A 247 11.95 21.00 -11.44
CA LEU A 247 10.55 20.81 -11.81
C LEU A 247 10.32 19.40 -12.35
N ASN A 248 9.43 18.67 -11.71
CA ASN A 248 8.96 17.37 -12.17
C ASN A 248 7.43 17.40 -12.23
N PHE A 249 6.85 17.01 -13.35
CA PHE A 249 5.41 16.84 -13.51
C PHE A 249 5.12 15.95 -14.71
N ASP A 250 3.90 15.44 -14.79
CA ASP A 250 3.48 14.49 -15.80
C ASP A 250 3.72 15.02 -17.21
N MET A 251 4.26 14.16 -18.04
CA MET A 251 4.57 14.50 -19.42
C MET A 251 3.31 14.71 -20.26
N ASP A 252 2.22 14.00 -19.97
CA ASP A 252 0.94 14.09 -20.68
C ASP A 252 0.22 15.44 -20.51
N ALA A 253 0.68 16.24 -19.55
CA ALA A 253 0.16 17.59 -19.38
C ALA A 253 0.60 18.50 -20.52
N ASP A 254 -0.34 19.22 -21.12
CA ASP A 254 -0.08 20.23 -22.19
C ASP A 254 0.86 21.36 -21.74
N TYR A 255 1.28 21.36 -20.52
CA TYR A 255 2.18 22.35 -19.91
C TYR A 255 3.57 22.38 -20.52
N TRP A 256 4.07 21.23 -20.97
CA TRP A 256 5.38 21.15 -21.60
C TRP A 256 5.41 21.79 -22.99
N THR A 257 4.31 21.69 -23.72
CA THR A 257 4.17 22.28 -25.07
C THR A 257 3.62 23.70 -25.04
N GLY A 258 3.12 24.14 -23.88
CA GLY A 258 2.55 25.48 -23.66
C GLY A 258 1.06 25.55 -23.92
N ILE A 259 0.32 26.01 -22.93
CA ILE A 259 -1.14 26.20 -23.02
C ILE A 259 -1.45 27.41 -23.87
N LYS A 260 -2.21 27.23 -24.95
CA LYS A 260 -2.72 28.34 -25.78
C LYS A 260 -3.93 29.00 -25.10
N LEU A 261 -3.69 30.02 -24.29
CA LEU A 261 -4.76 30.77 -23.65
C LEU A 261 -5.53 31.62 -24.68
N PRO A 262 -6.88 31.69 -24.61
CA PRO A 262 -7.70 32.60 -25.37
C PRO A 262 -7.26 34.05 -25.17
N ARG A 263 -7.50 34.88 -26.20
CA ARG A 263 -7.06 36.31 -26.19
C ARG A 263 -7.54 37.09 -24.97
N ILE A 264 -8.73 36.79 -24.48
CA ILE A 264 -9.40 37.50 -23.36
C ILE A 264 -8.67 37.27 -22.02
N ILE A 265 -7.96 36.14 -21.86
CA ILE A 265 -7.25 35.79 -20.60
C ILE A 265 -5.73 35.74 -20.79
N ARG A 266 -5.19 36.42 -21.82
CA ARG A 266 -3.73 36.52 -22.05
C ARG A 266 -2.98 37.27 -20.94
N TRP A 267 -3.70 37.93 -20.05
CA TRP A 267 -3.15 38.57 -18.85
C TRP A 267 -2.89 37.59 -17.73
N MET A 268 -3.46 36.35 -17.81
CA MET A 268 -3.21 35.32 -16.83
C MET A 268 -1.72 34.88 -16.86
N PRO A 269 -1.22 34.31 -15.76
CA PRO A 269 0.15 33.85 -15.69
C PRO A 269 0.51 32.97 -16.89
N LYS A 270 1.66 33.23 -17.50
CA LYS A 270 2.22 32.36 -18.53
C LYS A 270 2.77 31.11 -17.83
N THR A 271 2.02 30.07 -17.85
CA THR A 271 2.19 28.91 -16.98
C THR A 271 3.03 27.82 -17.60
N GLY A 272 3.65 28.02 -18.76
CA GLY A 272 4.43 26.91 -19.19
C GLY A 272 4.88 26.89 -20.64
N GLY A 273 5.37 25.72 -20.98
CA GLY A 273 5.99 25.43 -22.24
C GLY A 273 7.49 25.65 -22.20
N LEU A 274 8.21 24.72 -22.78
CA LEU A 274 9.67 24.73 -22.86
C LEU A 274 10.19 26.07 -23.43
N ARG A 275 9.50 26.64 -24.40
CA ARG A 275 9.87 27.91 -25.00
C ARG A 275 9.81 29.09 -24.02
N GLU A 276 8.82 29.12 -23.12
CA GLU A 276 8.75 30.17 -22.09
C GLU A 276 9.85 29.98 -21.04
N PHE A 277 10.20 28.74 -20.74
CA PHE A 277 11.34 28.44 -19.86
C PHE A 277 12.66 28.87 -20.51
N ALA A 278 12.85 28.55 -21.79
CA ALA A 278 14.01 29.00 -22.57
C ALA A 278 14.17 30.52 -22.57
N LYS A 279 13.11 31.26 -22.89
CA LYS A 279 13.10 32.73 -22.84
C LYS A 279 13.37 33.28 -21.44
N ALA A 280 12.88 32.64 -20.41
CA ALA A 280 13.10 33.08 -19.02
C ALA A 280 14.57 32.91 -18.61
N VAL A 281 15.20 31.83 -19.01
CA VAL A 281 16.62 31.55 -18.75
C VAL A 281 17.50 32.48 -19.56
N ASP A 282 17.23 32.66 -20.86
CA ASP A 282 17.99 33.55 -21.75
C ASP A 282 18.04 35.03 -21.28
N GLN A 283 16.98 35.46 -20.58
CA GLN A 283 16.87 36.84 -20.07
C GLN A 283 17.53 37.04 -18.70
N LEU A 284 18.08 35.99 -18.07
CA LEU A 284 18.58 36.02 -16.70
C LEU A 284 19.93 35.31 -16.64
N ASP A 285 21.01 36.07 -16.64
CA ASP A 285 22.41 35.60 -16.68
C ASP A 285 22.83 34.72 -15.48
N TYR A 286 22.04 34.74 -14.42
CA TYR A 286 22.27 33.94 -13.22
C TYR A 286 21.46 32.63 -13.21
N VAL A 287 20.74 32.28 -14.30
CA VAL A 287 19.99 31.03 -14.40
C VAL A 287 20.61 30.14 -15.48
N GLU A 288 20.78 28.86 -15.20
CA GLU A 288 21.37 27.90 -16.15
C GLU A 288 20.54 26.60 -16.14
N PHE A 289 20.25 26.06 -17.35
CA PHE A 289 19.73 24.70 -17.44
C PHE A 289 20.76 23.67 -16.97
N ALA A 290 20.33 22.69 -16.20
CA ALA A 290 21.23 21.76 -15.58
C ALA A 290 20.68 20.32 -15.57
N ASN A 291 21.60 19.36 -15.66
CA ASN A 291 21.37 17.97 -15.33
C ASN A 291 21.78 17.71 -13.89
N LEU A 292 21.05 16.85 -13.19
CA LEU A 292 21.29 16.53 -11.77
C LEU A 292 22.68 15.91 -11.58
N ILE A 293 23.12 15.03 -12.50
CA ILE A 293 24.44 14.40 -12.48
C ILE A 293 25.58 15.42 -12.46
N ASP A 294 25.39 16.57 -13.11
CA ASP A 294 26.42 17.62 -13.25
C ASP A 294 26.42 18.61 -12.09
N VAL A 295 25.27 18.85 -11.46
CA VAL A 295 25.09 19.95 -10.49
C VAL A 295 24.97 19.50 -9.05
N ILE A 296 24.36 18.36 -8.75
CA ILE A 296 24.23 17.85 -7.38
C ILE A 296 25.61 17.77 -6.67
N PRO A 297 26.68 17.27 -7.31
CA PRO A 297 27.99 17.25 -6.65
C PRO A 297 28.59 18.62 -6.30
N LYS A 298 28.04 19.70 -6.89
CA LYS A 298 28.50 21.09 -6.68
C LYS A 298 27.69 21.84 -5.64
N LEU A 299 26.55 21.27 -5.24
CA LEU A 299 25.65 21.90 -4.29
C LEU A 299 25.99 21.51 -2.85
N PRO A 300 25.97 22.47 -1.92
CA PRO A 300 26.14 22.16 -0.51
C PRO A 300 24.92 21.47 0.06
N ILE A 301 25.16 20.62 1.07
CA ILE A 301 24.10 20.00 1.86
C ILE A 301 23.76 20.94 3.03
N HIS A 302 22.51 21.35 3.12
CA HIS A 302 22.01 22.31 4.10
C HIS A 302 21.21 21.64 5.22
N GLY A 303 21.90 21.21 6.28
CA GLY A 303 21.23 20.60 7.42
C GLY A 303 20.70 19.19 7.12
N GLU A 304 19.78 18.75 7.94
CA GLU A 304 19.23 17.40 7.87
C GLU A 304 17.74 17.38 8.19
N CYS A 305 17.04 16.36 7.71
CA CYS A 305 15.65 16.10 8.03
C CYS A 305 15.38 14.59 8.09
N THR A 306 14.28 14.23 8.73
CA THR A 306 13.76 12.86 8.80
C THR A 306 12.26 12.90 8.54
N CYS A 307 11.78 11.99 7.71
CA CYS A 307 10.36 11.76 7.52
C CYS A 307 9.98 10.49 8.28
N TYR A 308 9.20 10.61 9.34
CA TYR A 308 8.81 9.47 10.18
C TYR A 308 7.59 8.71 9.63
N PRO A 309 6.50 9.37 9.22
CA PRO A 309 5.35 8.69 8.62
C PRO A 309 5.63 8.29 7.17
N ASP A 310 4.76 7.46 6.64
CA ASP A 310 4.76 7.12 5.22
C ASP A 310 4.20 8.27 4.39
N VAL A 311 4.69 8.38 3.17
CA VAL A 311 4.29 9.42 2.22
C VAL A 311 3.86 8.79 0.92
N ALA A 312 2.77 9.27 0.36
CA ALA A 312 2.33 8.96 -0.99
C ALA A 312 1.56 10.16 -1.56
N ASP A 313 1.78 10.44 -2.82
CA ASP A 313 0.86 11.28 -3.59
C ASP A 313 -0.42 10.48 -3.82
N GLY A 314 -1.48 10.91 -3.29
CA GLY A 314 -2.75 10.19 -3.34
C GLY A 314 -3.93 11.13 -3.39
N LEU A 315 -3.76 12.28 -4.02
CA LEU A 315 -4.85 13.23 -4.20
C LEU A 315 -5.56 13.52 -2.86
N TRP A 316 -4.79 13.86 -1.82
CA TRP A 316 -5.29 14.15 -0.47
C TRP A 316 -5.51 12.93 0.42
N ASN A 317 -5.39 11.72 -0.08
CA ASN A 317 -5.67 10.50 0.67
C ASN A 317 -4.43 9.67 0.97
N GLY A 318 -3.26 10.05 0.44
CA GLY A 318 -2.05 9.28 0.61
C GLY A 318 -2.25 7.82 0.18
N PHE A 319 -1.78 6.90 0.97
CA PHE A 319 -1.90 5.47 0.67
C PHE A 319 -3.34 4.94 0.57
N TYR A 320 -4.33 5.62 1.10
CA TYR A 320 -5.73 5.21 0.90
C TYR A 320 -6.15 5.20 -0.55
N SER A 321 -5.66 6.14 -1.34
CA SER A 321 -5.93 6.17 -2.77
C SER A 321 -5.44 4.93 -3.50
N TRP A 322 -4.46 4.24 -2.95
CA TRP A 322 -3.83 3.07 -3.52
C TRP A 322 -4.27 1.77 -2.85
N ALA A 323 -4.63 1.81 -1.57
CA ALA A 323 -4.95 0.65 -0.75
C ALA A 323 -6.42 0.25 -0.79
N GLN A 324 -7.33 1.22 -0.77
CA GLN A 324 -8.72 0.99 -0.42
C GLN A 324 -9.73 1.32 -1.51
N LYS A 325 -9.31 1.25 -2.75
CA LYS A 325 -10.23 1.39 -3.87
C LYS A 325 -10.78 0.06 -4.31
N TYR A 326 -12.08 0.00 -4.44
CA TYR A 326 -12.74 -1.15 -5.03
C TYR A 326 -12.25 -2.48 -4.44
N ASP A 327 -11.85 -3.40 -5.31
CA ASP A 327 -11.33 -4.70 -4.94
C ASP A 327 -9.83 -4.71 -4.59
N ASN A 328 -9.21 -3.53 -4.36
CA ASN A 328 -7.77 -3.46 -4.05
C ASN A 328 -7.39 -4.31 -2.84
N THR A 329 -8.23 -4.41 -1.83
CA THR A 329 -7.98 -5.30 -0.68
C THR A 329 -7.80 -6.75 -1.11
N LYS A 330 -8.53 -7.20 -2.14
CA LYS A 330 -8.35 -8.54 -2.70
C LYS A 330 -7.00 -8.69 -3.37
N PHE A 331 -6.54 -7.71 -4.14
CA PHE A 331 -5.19 -7.74 -4.72
C PHE A 331 -4.14 -7.97 -3.63
N TRP A 332 -4.22 -7.21 -2.57
CA TRP A 332 -3.25 -7.29 -1.48
C TRP A 332 -3.35 -8.60 -0.72
N THR A 333 -4.55 -9.08 -0.45
CA THR A 333 -4.76 -10.36 0.22
C THR A 333 -4.17 -11.51 -0.60
N TYR A 334 -4.46 -11.57 -1.89
CA TYR A 334 -3.93 -12.61 -2.76
C TYR A 334 -2.41 -12.46 -3.01
N GLY A 335 -1.92 -11.22 -3.06
CA GLY A 335 -0.49 -10.95 -3.07
C GLY A 335 0.21 -11.47 -1.81
N GLN A 336 -0.39 -11.32 -0.63
CA GLN A 336 0.14 -11.87 0.62
C GLN A 336 0.08 -13.39 0.68
N LYS A 337 -0.94 -14.01 0.11
CA LYS A 337 -0.99 -15.48 -0.02
C LYS A 337 0.10 -16.01 -0.92
N ALA A 338 0.37 -15.34 -2.05
CA ALA A 338 1.49 -15.68 -2.91
C ALA A 338 2.84 -15.51 -2.20
N ARG A 339 3.01 -14.42 -1.44
CA ARG A 339 4.20 -14.19 -0.61
C ARG A 339 4.37 -15.27 0.46
N TRP A 340 3.29 -15.67 1.11
CA TRP A 340 3.34 -16.76 2.09
C TRP A 340 3.83 -18.07 1.47
N LEU A 341 3.32 -18.46 0.29
CA LEU A 341 3.78 -19.66 -0.45
C LEU A 341 5.27 -19.56 -0.81
N LYS A 342 5.74 -18.38 -1.25
CA LYS A 342 7.16 -18.13 -1.50
C LYS A 342 7.97 -18.35 -0.22
N CYS A 343 7.58 -17.72 0.89
CA CYS A 343 8.28 -17.85 2.17
C CYS A 343 8.30 -19.28 2.69
N VAL A 344 7.22 -20.04 2.54
CA VAL A 344 7.16 -21.45 2.89
C VAL A 344 8.14 -22.26 2.02
N SER A 345 8.16 -22.03 0.71
CA SER A 345 9.07 -22.72 -0.19
C SER A 345 10.55 -22.43 0.15
N ASP A 346 10.87 -21.20 0.52
CA ASP A 346 12.20 -20.79 0.96
C ASP A 346 12.59 -21.46 2.28
N THR A 347 11.66 -21.51 3.23
CA THR A 347 11.83 -22.18 4.52
C THR A 347 12.07 -23.70 4.35
N LEU A 348 11.30 -24.36 3.50
CA LEU A 348 11.47 -25.79 3.21
C LEU A 348 12.82 -26.09 2.55
N VAL A 349 13.23 -25.25 1.61
CA VAL A 349 14.53 -25.41 0.94
C VAL A 349 15.68 -25.20 1.94
N SER A 350 15.66 -24.10 2.67
CA SER A 350 16.75 -23.77 3.60
C SER A 350 16.87 -24.76 4.76
N ASN A 351 15.72 -25.15 5.33
CA ASN A 351 15.72 -25.93 6.55
C ASN A 351 15.78 -27.46 6.31
N VAL A 352 15.17 -27.93 5.21
CA VAL A 352 15.03 -29.38 4.96
C VAL A 352 15.94 -29.87 3.84
N LEU A 353 16.13 -29.08 2.77
CA LEU A 353 16.78 -29.55 1.56
C LEU A 353 18.28 -29.27 1.48
N VAL A 354 18.72 -28.06 1.84
CA VAL A 354 20.11 -27.60 1.62
C VAL A 354 21.16 -28.40 2.43
N LYS A 355 20.76 -29.03 3.53
CA LYS A 355 21.70 -29.85 4.36
C LYS A 355 22.33 -31.05 3.65
N ASN A 356 21.84 -31.44 2.47
CA ASN A 356 22.35 -32.56 1.67
C ASN A 356 22.54 -32.15 0.21
N ASN A 357 23.71 -31.66 -0.11
CA ASN A 357 24.05 -31.14 -1.46
C ASN A 357 24.12 -32.31 -2.45
N THR A 358 23.04 -32.61 -3.17
CA THR A 358 22.95 -33.60 -4.24
C THR A 358 22.49 -32.96 -5.54
N ASP A 359 22.87 -33.54 -6.71
CA ASP A 359 22.48 -33.02 -8.03
C ASP A 359 20.97 -32.82 -8.22
N PRO A 360 20.07 -33.71 -7.74
CA PRO A 360 18.64 -33.47 -7.81
C PRO A 360 18.21 -32.25 -7.01
N ILE A 361 18.81 -31.96 -5.84
CA ILE A 361 18.49 -30.79 -5.01
C ILE A 361 18.95 -29.50 -5.68
N ASN A 362 20.13 -29.49 -6.29
CA ASN A 362 20.64 -28.33 -7.03
C ASN A 362 19.72 -27.99 -8.22
N LYS A 363 19.14 -29.00 -8.89
CA LYS A 363 18.14 -28.79 -9.93
C LYS A 363 16.87 -28.12 -9.36
N ILE A 364 16.34 -28.64 -8.26
CA ILE A 364 15.15 -28.09 -7.61
C ILE A 364 15.38 -26.64 -7.17
N ILE A 365 16.54 -26.34 -6.60
CA ILE A 365 16.90 -24.97 -6.20
C ILE A 365 16.88 -24.03 -7.41
N ARG A 366 17.41 -24.45 -8.56
CA ARG A 366 17.42 -23.67 -9.79
C ARG A 366 16.00 -23.51 -10.36
N ASP A 367 15.26 -24.61 -10.54
CA ASP A 367 13.90 -24.56 -11.09
C ASP A 367 12.98 -23.71 -10.19
N LYS A 368 13.16 -23.77 -8.85
CA LYS A 368 12.50 -22.90 -7.90
C LYS A 368 12.89 -21.43 -8.07
N SER A 369 14.18 -21.14 -8.29
CA SER A 369 14.66 -19.76 -8.48
C SER A 369 13.98 -19.10 -9.66
N ASP A 370 13.84 -19.78 -10.79
CA ASP A 370 13.14 -19.27 -11.97
C ASP A 370 11.66 -18.99 -11.69
N LEU A 371 11.03 -19.83 -10.87
CA LEU A 371 9.63 -19.63 -10.45
C LEU A 371 9.50 -18.43 -9.50
N ILE A 372 10.44 -18.24 -8.59
CA ILE A 372 10.45 -17.09 -7.68
C ILE A 372 10.71 -15.80 -8.47
N GLU A 373 11.60 -15.81 -9.45
CA GLU A 373 11.77 -14.66 -10.35
C GLU A 373 10.48 -14.34 -11.09
N SER A 374 9.78 -15.34 -11.63
CA SER A 374 8.47 -15.16 -12.24
C SER A 374 7.44 -14.61 -11.26
N TYR A 375 7.45 -15.06 -10.01
CA TYR A 375 6.60 -14.51 -8.94
C TYR A 375 6.89 -13.01 -8.75
N ILE A 376 8.15 -12.62 -8.56
CA ILE A 376 8.54 -11.24 -8.32
C ILE A 376 8.15 -10.35 -9.50
N LYS A 377 8.41 -10.77 -10.75
CA LYS A 377 8.00 -10.05 -11.96
C LYS A 377 6.50 -9.77 -11.97
N ASN A 378 5.69 -10.81 -11.75
CA ASN A 378 4.23 -10.64 -11.73
C ASN A 378 3.75 -9.82 -10.53
N LYS A 379 4.43 -9.89 -9.38
CA LYS A 379 4.12 -9.04 -8.22
C LYS A 379 4.39 -7.57 -8.51
N CYS A 380 5.52 -7.22 -9.09
CA CYS A 380 5.80 -5.85 -9.52
C CYS A 380 4.74 -5.34 -10.50
N LEU A 381 4.31 -6.18 -11.44
CA LEU A 381 3.28 -5.83 -12.41
C LEU A 381 1.90 -5.61 -11.77
N PHE A 382 1.48 -6.43 -10.82
CA PHE A 382 0.22 -6.16 -10.15
C PHE A 382 0.32 -5.00 -9.14
N ALA A 383 1.48 -4.78 -8.52
CA ALA A 383 1.76 -3.64 -7.66
C ALA A 383 2.02 -2.34 -8.44
N SER A 384 1.87 -2.35 -9.75
CA SER A 384 1.94 -1.15 -10.59
C SER A 384 0.83 -0.18 -10.23
N THR A 385 1.18 1.06 -9.91
CA THR A 385 0.21 2.12 -9.60
C THR A 385 -0.77 2.36 -10.73
N THR A 386 -0.37 2.05 -11.96
CA THR A 386 -1.22 2.05 -13.13
C THR A 386 -2.41 1.12 -13.01
N ASN A 387 -2.22 -0.06 -12.44
CA ASN A 387 -3.27 -1.08 -12.38
C ASN A 387 -4.30 -0.80 -11.29
N PHE A 388 -3.90 -0.29 -10.14
CA PHE A 388 -4.80 0.01 -9.02
C PHE A 388 -4.83 1.50 -8.64
N GLY A 389 -4.30 2.34 -9.49
CA GLY A 389 -4.20 3.77 -9.30
C GLY A 389 -5.52 4.51 -9.13
N LEU A 390 -5.42 5.81 -8.97
CA LEU A 390 -6.48 6.70 -8.50
C LEU A 390 -7.84 6.52 -9.19
N SER A 391 -7.86 6.33 -10.49
CA SER A 391 -9.11 6.25 -11.26
C SER A 391 -9.45 4.85 -11.73
N THR A 392 -8.54 3.90 -11.54
CA THR A 392 -8.46 2.73 -12.39
C THR A 392 -9.67 1.84 -12.38
N PRO A 393 -10.10 1.23 -11.27
CA PRO A 393 -11.01 0.10 -11.46
C PRO A 393 -12.34 0.49 -12.04
N ARG A 394 -12.82 1.67 -11.71
CA ARG A 394 -14.14 2.09 -12.16
C ARG A 394 -14.18 2.53 -13.60
N LEU A 395 -13.09 3.21 -14.03
CA LEU A 395 -13.02 3.76 -15.40
C LEU A 395 -12.63 2.72 -16.43
N HIS A 396 -11.86 1.73 -16.00
CA HIS A 396 -11.22 0.76 -16.88
C HIS A 396 -11.31 -0.65 -16.32
N PRO A 397 -12.45 -1.35 -16.47
CA PRO A 397 -12.59 -2.72 -15.99
C PRO A 397 -11.50 -3.66 -16.50
N GLN A 398 -11.00 -3.43 -17.71
CA GLN A 398 -9.89 -4.23 -18.29
C GLN A 398 -8.59 -4.11 -17.49
N ARG A 399 -8.34 -2.99 -16.84
CA ARG A 399 -7.16 -2.84 -15.95
C ARG A 399 -7.27 -3.70 -14.71
N ILE A 400 -8.46 -3.82 -14.13
CA ILE A 400 -8.70 -4.76 -13.03
C ILE A 400 -8.42 -6.17 -13.48
N LYS A 401 -9.00 -6.60 -14.59
CA LYS A 401 -8.74 -7.93 -15.14
C LYS A 401 -7.25 -8.17 -15.33
N THR A 402 -6.54 -7.20 -15.89
CA THR A 402 -5.09 -7.26 -16.08
C THR A 402 -4.34 -7.37 -14.75
N ALA A 403 -4.65 -6.53 -13.77
CA ALA A 403 -4.03 -6.59 -12.46
C ALA A 403 -4.27 -7.92 -11.76
N ILE A 404 -5.51 -8.41 -11.78
CA ILE A 404 -5.87 -9.72 -11.22
C ILE A 404 -5.16 -10.85 -11.97
N SER A 405 -4.98 -10.76 -13.29
CA SER A 405 -4.23 -11.76 -14.05
C SER A 405 -2.77 -11.86 -13.58
N TYR A 406 -2.14 -10.72 -13.23
CA TYR A 406 -0.79 -10.72 -12.66
C TYR A 406 -0.77 -11.28 -11.23
N VAL A 407 -1.77 -10.97 -10.41
CA VAL A 407 -1.91 -11.60 -9.08
C VAL A 407 -2.04 -13.12 -9.22
N TYR A 408 -2.88 -13.60 -10.13
CA TYR A 408 -3.02 -15.02 -10.43
C TYR A 408 -1.70 -15.65 -10.87
N ARG A 409 -0.98 -15.00 -11.78
CA ARG A 409 0.34 -15.49 -12.26
C ARG A 409 1.36 -15.54 -11.15
N ALA A 410 1.42 -14.50 -10.30
CA ALA A 410 2.29 -14.47 -9.14
C ALA A 410 1.98 -15.62 -8.18
N HIS A 411 0.69 -15.81 -7.84
CA HIS A 411 0.26 -16.92 -7.00
C HIS A 411 0.59 -18.28 -7.61
N LYS A 412 0.33 -18.48 -8.91
CA LYS A 412 0.64 -19.73 -9.64
C LYS A 412 2.13 -20.06 -9.63
N ALA A 413 2.99 -19.04 -9.81
CA ALA A 413 4.45 -19.23 -9.78
C ALA A 413 4.91 -19.60 -8.36
N ALA A 414 4.45 -18.87 -7.32
CA ALA A 414 4.76 -19.16 -5.93
C ALA A 414 4.24 -20.55 -5.49
N ARG A 415 3.04 -20.95 -5.94
CA ARG A 415 2.47 -22.27 -5.71
C ARG A 415 3.33 -23.37 -6.32
N LYS A 416 3.76 -23.24 -7.58
CA LYS A 416 4.64 -24.21 -8.22
C LYS A 416 5.99 -24.33 -7.50
N ALA A 417 6.56 -23.21 -7.06
CA ALA A 417 7.79 -23.22 -6.27
C ALA A 417 7.60 -23.96 -4.93
N PHE A 418 6.45 -23.75 -4.30
CA PHE A 418 6.06 -24.50 -3.10
C PHE A 418 5.88 -25.99 -3.38
N GLU A 419 5.16 -26.38 -4.45
CA GLU A 419 4.94 -27.78 -4.83
C GLU A 419 6.27 -28.51 -5.07
N LEU A 420 7.23 -27.91 -5.75
CA LEU A 420 8.57 -28.45 -5.92
C LEU A 420 9.30 -28.67 -4.59
N ALA A 421 9.20 -27.66 -3.70
CA ALA A 421 9.86 -27.74 -2.39
C ALA A 421 9.24 -28.79 -1.48
N ILE A 422 7.89 -28.87 -1.42
CA ILE A 422 7.19 -29.81 -0.55
C ILE A 422 7.29 -31.25 -1.03
N ASP A 423 7.25 -31.50 -2.34
CA ASP A 423 7.39 -32.85 -2.90
C ASP A 423 8.73 -33.49 -2.52
N GLU A 424 9.79 -32.71 -2.53
CA GLU A 424 11.11 -33.22 -2.14
C GLU A 424 11.29 -33.24 -0.61
N ALA A 425 10.81 -32.23 0.09
CA ALA A 425 10.85 -32.19 1.56
C ALA A 425 10.06 -33.37 2.16
N SER A 426 8.91 -33.70 1.58
CA SER A 426 8.07 -34.85 2.00
C SER A 426 8.84 -36.16 2.02
N LYS A 427 9.67 -36.44 1.02
CA LYS A 427 10.48 -37.65 0.96
C LYS A 427 11.44 -37.80 2.15
N LYS A 428 11.98 -36.68 2.61
CA LYS A 428 12.88 -36.62 3.78
C LYS A 428 12.12 -36.66 5.11
N LEU A 429 11.01 -35.95 5.18
CA LEU A 429 10.19 -35.85 6.40
C LEU A 429 9.48 -37.17 6.71
N ILE A 430 9.11 -37.96 5.69
CA ILE A 430 8.50 -39.30 5.85
C ILE A 430 9.46 -40.30 6.48
N GLN A 431 10.76 -40.18 6.28
CA GLN A 431 11.77 -41.10 6.81
C GLN A 431 11.98 -40.99 8.32
N GLN A 432 11.47 -39.97 8.99
CA GLN A 432 11.56 -39.76 10.44
C GLN A 432 10.32 -40.31 11.16
N ASP A 433 10.04 -41.60 11.03
CA ASP A 433 8.83 -42.22 11.57
C ASP A 433 8.87 -42.44 13.09
N GLN A 434 7.75 -42.10 13.75
CA GLN A 434 7.35 -42.64 15.05
C GLN A 434 6.09 -43.48 14.83
N ASP A 435 6.14 -44.74 15.19
CA ASP A 435 5.08 -45.70 14.88
C ASP A 435 3.74 -45.37 15.54
N GLY A 436 2.69 -45.29 14.73
CA GLY A 436 1.29 -45.36 15.18
C GLY A 436 0.61 -44.08 15.61
N HIS A 437 1.21 -42.90 15.44
CA HIS A 437 0.62 -41.60 15.87
C HIS A 437 0.59 -40.58 14.74
N TYR A 438 -0.41 -39.70 14.76
CA TYR A 438 -0.39 -38.51 13.89
C TYR A 438 0.75 -37.58 14.31
N LEU A 439 1.51 -37.11 13.33
CA LEU A 439 2.61 -36.19 13.57
C LEU A 439 2.29 -34.82 12.97
N ILE A 440 2.32 -33.77 13.79
CA ILE A 440 2.21 -32.37 13.34
C ILE A 440 3.61 -31.81 13.26
N GLN A 441 3.99 -31.34 12.07
CA GLN A 441 5.25 -30.65 11.86
C GLN A 441 4.96 -29.17 11.60
N ILE A 442 5.64 -28.29 12.34
CA ILE A 442 5.40 -26.86 12.34
C ILE A 442 6.67 -26.16 11.89
N PHE A 443 6.58 -25.43 10.81
CA PHE A 443 7.67 -24.66 10.22
C PHE A 443 7.38 -23.15 10.40
N PRO A 444 8.09 -22.47 11.30
CA PRO A 444 7.98 -21.03 11.42
C PRO A 444 8.47 -20.36 10.14
N ILE A 445 7.75 -19.39 9.65
CA ILE A 445 8.17 -18.59 8.52
C ILE A 445 9.13 -17.53 9.02
N THR A 446 10.41 -17.73 8.80
CA THR A 446 11.48 -16.86 9.29
C THR A 446 12.08 -15.96 8.22
N ASP A 447 11.99 -16.37 6.95
CA ASP A 447 12.54 -15.62 5.84
C ASP A 447 11.45 -14.76 5.19
N ARG A 448 11.67 -13.45 5.20
CA ARG A 448 10.80 -12.46 4.54
C ARG A 448 11.60 -11.56 3.59
N GLY A 449 12.69 -12.05 3.03
CA GLY A 449 13.62 -11.24 2.27
C GLY A 449 14.40 -10.26 3.16
N LEU A 450 14.45 -10.53 4.47
CA LEU A 450 15.16 -9.72 5.45
C LEU A 450 16.65 -10.11 5.47
N SER A 451 17.52 -9.16 5.82
CA SER A 451 18.92 -9.45 6.08
C SER A 451 19.05 -10.41 7.28
N GLU A 452 20.22 -11.09 7.42
CA GLU A 452 20.44 -12.02 8.53
C GLU A 452 20.21 -11.39 9.91
N ASP A 453 20.48 -10.09 10.04
CA ASP A 453 20.26 -9.33 11.27
C ASP A 453 18.77 -9.04 11.57
N GLU A 454 17.88 -9.32 10.62
CA GLU A 454 16.45 -9.01 10.69
C GLU A 454 15.57 -10.27 10.74
N LYS A 455 16.16 -11.45 10.84
CA LYS A 455 15.43 -12.72 10.98
C LYS A 455 14.46 -12.65 12.15
N LEU A 456 13.23 -13.06 11.91
CA LEU A 456 12.21 -13.14 12.96
C LEU A 456 12.69 -14.08 14.05
N THR A 457 12.95 -13.53 15.21
CA THR A 457 13.15 -14.34 16.40
C THR A 457 11.81 -14.76 16.96
N ILE A 458 11.66 -16.06 17.25
CA ILE A 458 10.48 -16.57 17.95
C ILE A 458 10.64 -16.25 19.43
N ASP A 459 10.13 -15.09 19.83
CA ASP A 459 10.21 -14.61 21.22
C ASP A 459 8.87 -14.71 21.96
N SER A 460 7.85 -15.34 21.35
CA SER A 460 6.55 -15.53 21.96
C SER A 460 6.02 -16.94 21.76
N ASP A 461 5.08 -17.34 22.62
CA ASP A 461 4.17 -18.42 22.29
C ASP A 461 3.36 -18.03 21.05
N PHE A 462 2.84 -18.98 20.30
CA PHE A 462 1.97 -18.68 19.18
C PHE A 462 0.77 -19.63 19.12
N LEU A 463 -0.33 -19.09 18.59
CA LEU A 463 -1.55 -19.84 18.37
C LEU A 463 -1.49 -20.57 17.03
N LEU A 464 -1.70 -21.88 17.08
CA LEU A 464 -2.06 -22.67 15.92
C LEU A 464 -3.56 -22.93 15.93
N LYS A 465 -4.18 -22.70 14.79
CA LYS A 465 -5.58 -23.02 14.57
C LYS A 465 -5.71 -23.59 13.15
N PHE A 466 -6.16 -24.82 13.05
CA PHE A 466 -6.36 -25.46 11.76
C PHE A 466 -7.44 -26.53 11.83
N LYS A 467 -8.07 -26.73 10.67
CA LYS A 467 -9.08 -27.78 10.48
C LYS A 467 -8.40 -29.13 10.39
N LEU A 468 -8.90 -30.10 11.16
CA LEU A 468 -8.42 -31.46 11.03
C LEU A 468 -8.96 -32.13 9.76
N PRO A 469 -8.24 -33.12 9.21
CA PRO A 469 -8.73 -33.93 8.09
C PRO A 469 -10.11 -34.53 8.35
N ASP A 470 -10.90 -34.66 7.33
CA ASP A 470 -12.25 -35.19 7.44
C ASP A 470 -12.27 -36.60 8.00
N GLU A 471 -11.30 -37.46 7.59
CA GLU A 471 -11.15 -38.83 8.12
C GLU A 471 -10.94 -38.82 9.63
N LEU A 472 -10.04 -37.97 10.14
CA LEU A 472 -9.74 -37.80 11.54
C LEU A 472 -10.93 -37.18 12.31
N SER A 473 -11.60 -36.20 11.71
CA SER A 473 -12.80 -35.57 12.28
C SER A 473 -13.94 -36.59 12.47
N VAL A 474 -14.14 -37.45 11.48
CA VAL A 474 -15.14 -38.54 11.54
C VAL A 474 -14.76 -39.57 12.59
N GLU A 475 -13.49 -39.93 12.70
CA GLU A 475 -13.02 -40.88 13.72
C GLU A 475 -13.23 -40.34 15.15
N LEU A 476 -12.89 -39.06 15.36
CA LEU A 476 -13.11 -38.38 16.65
C LEU A 476 -14.59 -38.30 17.02
N SER A 477 -15.45 -37.99 16.08
CA SER A 477 -16.91 -37.89 16.29
C SER A 477 -17.53 -39.24 16.56
N LYS A 478 -17.23 -40.27 15.76
CA LYS A 478 -17.81 -41.62 15.91
C LYS A 478 -17.43 -42.31 17.24
N ASN A 479 -16.22 -42.12 17.67
CA ASN A 479 -15.65 -42.87 18.81
C ASN A 479 -15.70 -42.07 20.13
N GLN A 480 -16.25 -40.86 20.14
CA GLN A 480 -16.22 -39.92 21.26
C GLN A 480 -14.79 -39.76 21.83
N LYS A 481 -13.79 -39.80 20.96
CA LYS A 481 -12.39 -39.66 21.34
C LYS A 481 -12.01 -38.21 21.48
N GLY A 482 -11.14 -37.89 22.42
CA GLY A 482 -10.44 -36.61 22.51
C GLY A 482 -9.07 -36.71 21.87
N ILE A 483 -8.43 -35.56 21.71
CA ILE A 483 -7.03 -35.43 21.28
C ILE A 483 -6.17 -35.14 22.50
N PHE A 484 -5.02 -35.74 22.55
CA PHE A 484 -3.95 -35.41 23.47
C PHE A 484 -2.69 -35.10 22.68
N ILE A 485 -2.14 -33.94 22.89
CA ILE A 485 -0.84 -33.57 22.31
C ILE A 485 0.22 -33.88 23.38
N GLU A 486 1.21 -34.66 23.02
CA GLU A 486 2.34 -34.94 23.91
C GLU A 486 3.00 -33.66 24.39
N GLU A 487 3.70 -33.72 25.53
CA GLU A 487 4.44 -32.61 26.12
C GLU A 487 3.60 -31.52 26.79
N LYS A 488 2.33 -31.80 27.15
CA LYS A 488 1.44 -30.89 27.89
C LYS A 488 1.17 -29.56 27.19
N ILE A 489 1.08 -29.55 25.86
CA ILE A 489 0.73 -28.35 25.10
C ILE A 489 -0.75 -28.02 25.33
N PRO A 490 -1.07 -26.80 25.79
CA PRO A 490 -2.45 -26.36 25.94
C PRO A 490 -3.18 -26.39 24.58
N HIS A 491 -4.32 -27.09 24.55
CA HIS A 491 -5.09 -27.22 23.31
C HIS A 491 -6.59 -27.39 23.60
N GLY A 492 -7.39 -27.11 22.57
CA GLY A 492 -8.82 -27.37 22.53
C GLY A 492 -9.21 -27.97 21.18
N LEU A 493 -10.14 -28.91 21.23
CA LEU A 493 -10.74 -29.54 20.06
C LEU A 493 -12.20 -29.09 19.96
N TYR A 494 -12.57 -28.52 18.83
CA TYR A 494 -13.89 -27.97 18.62
C TYR A 494 -14.51 -28.57 17.36
N THR A 495 -15.68 -29.12 17.48
CA THR A 495 -16.41 -29.73 16.38
C THR A 495 -17.59 -28.83 16.00
N ASP A 496 -17.66 -28.44 14.77
CA ASP A 496 -18.70 -27.61 14.22
C ASP A 496 -19.12 -28.19 12.84
N ASP A 497 -20.43 -28.40 12.63
CA ASP A 497 -21.00 -28.97 11.41
C ASP A 497 -20.24 -30.19 10.82
N GLY A 498 -19.81 -31.11 11.69
CA GLY A 498 -19.12 -32.34 11.30
C GLY A 498 -17.62 -32.20 11.02
N SER A 499 -17.08 -30.97 11.07
CA SER A 499 -15.63 -30.73 10.97
C SER A 499 -15.03 -30.41 12.34
N SER A 500 -13.82 -30.90 12.60
CA SER A 500 -13.11 -30.64 13.85
C SER A 500 -11.95 -29.67 13.63
N THR A 501 -11.89 -28.63 14.45
CA THR A 501 -10.79 -27.68 14.50
C THR A 501 -9.95 -27.90 15.74
N LEU A 502 -8.64 -28.05 15.54
CA LEU A 502 -7.66 -28.05 16.62
C LEU A 502 -7.11 -26.66 16.83
N GLU A 503 -7.17 -26.19 18.06
CA GLU A 503 -6.52 -24.95 18.49
C GLU A 503 -5.49 -25.29 19.57
N CYS A 504 -4.24 -24.84 19.45
CA CYS A 504 -3.21 -25.07 20.45
C CYS A 504 -2.27 -23.88 20.59
N ILE A 505 -1.75 -23.69 21.80
CA ILE A 505 -0.75 -22.68 22.10
C ILE A 505 0.61 -23.36 22.15
N ILE A 506 1.48 -23.05 21.23
CA ILE A 506 2.83 -23.59 21.15
C ILE A 506 3.76 -22.70 21.97
N PRO A 507 4.36 -23.19 23.04
CA PRO A 507 5.30 -22.41 23.84
C PRO A 507 6.56 -22.07 23.06
N LYS A 508 7.06 -20.84 23.21
CA LYS A 508 8.31 -20.40 22.59
C LYS A 508 9.51 -21.31 22.97
N SER A 509 9.48 -21.91 24.12
CA SER A 509 10.53 -22.84 24.57
C SER A 509 10.70 -24.08 23.69
N LYS A 510 9.74 -24.38 22.82
CA LYS A 510 9.84 -25.46 21.85
C LYS A 510 10.75 -25.11 20.68
N PHE A 511 10.92 -23.80 20.39
CA PHE A 511 11.82 -23.29 19.38
C PHE A 511 13.11 -22.83 20.05
N ASN A 512 14.17 -23.55 19.84
CA ASN A 512 15.52 -23.11 20.19
C ASN A 512 16.28 -22.82 18.90
N ALA A 513 17.38 -22.09 18.99
CA ALA A 513 18.17 -21.66 17.84
C ALA A 513 18.67 -22.82 16.93
N GLU A 514 18.58 -24.07 17.39
CA GLU A 514 19.01 -25.25 16.65
C GLU A 514 17.86 -25.99 15.95
N LYS A 515 16.59 -25.71 16.34
CA LYS A 515 15.41 -26.37 15.76
C LYS A 515 14.72 -25.48 14.75
N GLU A 516 14.79 -25.87 13.53
CA GLU A 516 14.20 -25.19 12.37
C GLU A 516 12.71 -25.51 12.18
N TRP A 517 12.24 -26.59 12.80
CA TRP A 517 10.82 -26.97 12.90
C TRP A 517 10.57 -27.79 14.18
N ILE A 518 9.30 -27.89 14.54
CA ILE A 518 8.82 -28.65 15.69
C ILE A 518 8.03 -29.85 15.22
N ASN A 519 8.26 -30.98 15.86
CA ASN A 519 7.41 -32.17 15.76
C ASN A 519 6.56 -32.32 17.02
N LEU A 520 5.24 -32.45 16.82
CA LEU A 520 4.29 -32.72 17.89
C LEU A 520 3.56 -34.01 17.56
N THR A 521 3.54 -34.93 18.52
CA THR A 521 2.78 -36.16 18.40
C THR A 521 1.35 -35.95 18.90
N LEU A 522 0.38 -36.32 18.08
CA LEU A 522 -1.04 -36.20 18.35
C LEU A 522 -1.59 -37.62 18.58
N ASN A 523 -2.07 -37.87 19.80
CA ASN A 523 -2.64 -39.13 20.21
C ASN A 523 -4.15 -39.06 20.38
N LEU A 524 -4.86 -40.06 19.89
CA LEU A 524 -6.28 -40.20 20.14
C LEU A 524 -6.48 -40.85 21.53
N THR A 525 -7.27 -40.22 22.37
CA THR A 525 -7.53 -40.68 23.74
C THR A 525 -9.02 -40.79 24.00
N SER A 526 -9.40 -41.76 24.84
CA SER A 526 -10.77 -41.93 25.33
C SER A 526 -11.09 -41.05 26.54
N LYS A 527 -10.14 -40.24 27.03
CA LYS A 527 -10.36 -39.43 28.24
C LYS A 527 -10.51 -37.96 27.89
N SER A 528 -11.53 -37.31 28.46
CA SER A 528 -11.62 -35.87 28.47
C SER A 528 -10.41 -35.27 29.20
N VAL A 529 -9.78 -34.27 28.61
CA VAL A 529 -8.73 -33.50 29.29
C VAL A 529 -9.25 -32.97 30.61
N SER A 530 -8.49 -33.17 31.68
CA SER A 530 -8.84 -32.68 33.00
C SER A 530 -9.10 -31.19 32.99
N LYS A 531 -10.27 -30.76 33.46
CA LYS A 531 -10.66 -29.35 33.56
C LYS A 531 -9.62 -28.59 34.39
N ILE A 532 -8.90 -27.68 33.78
CA ILE A 532 -7.97 -26.81 34.50
C ILE A 532 -8.79 -25.69 35.14
N LYS A 533 -8.77 -25.60 36.47
CA LYS A 533 -9.37 -24.44 37.16
C LYS A 533 -8.51 -23.20 36.83
N ASN A 534 -9.02 -22.30 36.02
CA ASN A 534 -8.42 -20.99 35.73
C ASN A 534 -9.53 -19.92 35.74
N ASN A 535 -9.13 -18.65 35.65
CA ASN A 535 -10.05 -17.52 35.66
C ASN A 535 -10.70 -17.26 34.28
N LEU A 536 -10.79 -18.27 33.43
CA LEU A 536 -11.34 -18.21 32.11
C LEU A 536 -12.85 -18.39 32.13
N GLN A 537 -13.60 -17.39 31.67
CA GLN A 537 -15.05 -17.43 31.75
C GLN A 537 -15.70 -16.58 30.66
N ALA A 538 -16.75 -17.08 30.05
CA ALA A 538 -17.71 -16.29 29.27
C ALA A 538 -19.11 -16.44 29.86
N THR A 539 -19.80 -15.31 29.98
CA THR A 539 -21.20 -15.22 30.41
C THR A 539 -21.99 -14.42 29.38
N SER A 540 -23.29 -14.27 29.56
CA SER A 540 -24.15 -13.50 28.66
C SER A 540 -23.74 -12.03 28.51
N ASN A 541 -22.96 -11.47 29.44
CA ASN A 541 -22.57 -10.07 29.47
C ASN A 541 -21.07 -9.81 29.73
N SER A 542 -20.27 -10.86 29.81
CA SER A 542 -18.82 -10.70 30.06
C SER A 542 -17.98 -11.83 29.49
N LEU A 543 -16.74 -11.50 29.15
CA LEU A 543 -15.71 -12.42 28.72
C LEU A 543 -14.41 -12.09 29.48
N SER A 544 -13.81 -13.07 30.15
CA SER A 544 -12.61 -12.80 30.96
C SER A 544 -11.62 -13.98 31.01
N ASN A 545 -10.36 -13.62 31.17
CA ASN A 545 -9.29 -14.52 31.57
C ASN A 545 -8.44 -13.88 32.69
N LYS A 546 -7.28 -14.41 32.94
CA LYS A 546 -6.34 -13.87 33.94
C LYS A 546 -5.93 -12.41 33.69
N PHE A 547 -5.85 -11.98 32.42
CA PHE A 547 -5.31 -10.70 32.03
C PHE A 547 -6.38 -9.71 31.55
N ILE A 548 -7.35 -10.20 30.78
CA ILE A 548 -8.34 -9.42 30.09
C ILE A 548 -9.73 -9.62 30.67
N LYS A 549 -10.47 -8.54 30.84
CA LYS A 549 -11.91 -8.54 31.16
C LYS A 549 -12.65 -7.62 30.22
N ILE A 550 -13.64 -8.17 29.54
CA ILE A 550 -14.56 -7.48 28.66
C ILE A 550 -15.95 -7.53 29.27
N SER A 551 -16.68 -6.41 29.24
CA SER A 551 -18.08 -6.36 29.67
C SER A 551 -18.93 -5.71 28.59
N PHE A 552 -20.16 -6.16 28.50
CA PHE A 552 -21.16 -5.66 27.55
C PHE A 552 -22.29 -4.96 28.32
N ASP A 553 -22.88 -3.95 27.69
CA ASP A 553 -24.05 -3.28 28.23
C ASP A 553 -25.36 -4.04 27.91
N ASP A 554 -26.49 -3.47 28.34
CA ASP A 554 -27.83 -4.07 28.12
C ASP A 554 -28.24 -4.10 26.65
N GLN A 555 -27.55 -3.36 25.79
CA GLN A 555 -27.73 -3.40 24.34
C GLN A 555 -26.76 -4.38 23.64
N GLY A 556 -25.98 -5.12 24.39
CA GLY A 556 -24.99 -6.04 23.87
C GLY A 556 -23.80 -5.34 23.22
N LYS A 557 -23.62 -4.06 23.48
CA LYS A 557 -22.44 -3.31 23.00
C LYS A 557 -21.30 -3.48 23.97
N LEU A 558 -20.08 -3.50 23.46
CA LEU A 558 -18.89 -3.60 24.30
C LEU A 558 -18.73 -2.29 25.09
N TYR A 559 -18.82 -2.42 26.41
CA TYR A 559 -18.80 -1.27 27.32
C TYR A 559 -17.43 -1.05 27.96
N THR A 560 -16.75 -2.13 28.36
CA THR A 560 -15.38 -2.03 28.92
C THR A 560 -14.47 -3.09 28.35
N PHE A 561 -13.24 -2.67 28.07
CA PHE A 561 -12.13 -3.55 27.77
C PHE A 561 -10.98 -3.23 28.72
N LYS A 562 -10.71 -4.14 29.65
CA LYS A 562 -9.68 -3.98 30.69
C LYS A 562 -8.56 -5.00 30.52
N PHE A 563 -7.34 -4.53 30.75
CA PHE A 563 -6.15 -5.35 30.82
C PHE A 563 -5.44 -5.10 32.16
N ASN A 564 -5.20 -6.16 32.94
CA ASN A 564 -4.65 -6.08 34.30
C ASN A 564 -5.38 -5.06 35.19
N GLY A 565 -6.70 -4.92 34.99
CA GLY A 565 -7.55 -3.99 35.77
C GLY A 565 -7.64 -2.58 35.15
N GLU A 566 -6.73 -2.19 34.30
CA GLU A 566 -6.76 -0.87 33.61
C GLU A 566 -7.60 -0.89 32.33
N GLU A 567 -8.24 0.22 32.05
CA GLU A 567 -9.15 0.35 30.91
C GLU A 567 -8.40 0.73 29.62
N TYR A 568 -8.66 -0.06 28.57
CA TYR A 568 -8.06 0.08 27.22
C TYR A 568 -9.08 0.32 26.11
N GLY A 569 -10.37 0.23 26.37
CA GLY A 569 -11.44 0.46 25.41
C GLY A 569 -12.45 1.48 25.91
N GLN A 570 -13.00 2.25 25.00
CA GLN A 570 -14.11 3.17 25.25
C GLN A 570 -15.44 2.49 24.92
N GLN A 571 -16.55 3.18 25.25
CA GLN A 571 -17.86 2.78 24.78
C GLN A 571 -17.88 2.56 23.27
N ASP A 572 -18.59 1.56 22.81
CA ASP A 572 -18.66 1.11 21.41
C ASP A 572 -17.32 0.60 20.83
N PHE A 573 -16.41 0.15 21.68
CA PHE A 573 -15.20 -0.52 21.24
C PHE A 573 -15.53 -1.75 20.39
N LEU A 574 -14.82 -1.96 19.27
CA LEU A 574 -15.07 -2.98 18.26
C LEU A 574 -16.44 -2.87 17.56
N GLU A 575 -16.98 -1.68 17.43
CA GLU A 575 -18.24 -1.49 16.72
C GLU A 575 -18.10 -1.75 15.22
N THR A 576 -19.10 -2.44 14.64
CA THR A 576 -19.25 -2.50 13.18
C THR A 576 -20.04 -1.30 12.72
N ALA A 577 -19.48 -0.54 11.81
CA ALA A 577 -20.14 0.62 11.25
C ALA A 577 -19.85 0.75 9.75
N VAL A 578 -20.83 1.30 9.05
CA VAL A 578 -20.68 1.72 7.66
C VAL A 578 -20.88 3.22 7.61
N SER A 579 -19.96 3.95 7.01
CA SER A 579 -20.05 5.40 6.89
C SER A 579 -20.15 5.82 5.44
N PHE A 580 -21.07 6.72 5.16
CA PHE A 580 -21.23 7.35 3.86
C PHE A 580 -21.13 8.86 4.01
N GLY A 581 -20.74 9.52 2.95
CA GLY A 581 -20.86 10.94 2.89
C GLY A 581 -19.55 11.73 2.97
N ASP A 582 -19.67 13.03 3.08
CA ASP A 582 -18.53 13.95 3.19
C ASP A 582 -17.69 13.59 4.42
N LYS A 583 -16.35 13.64 4.29
CA LYS A 583 -15.40 13.56 5.41
C LYS A 583 -15.78 14.40 6.62
N LYS A 584 -16.40 15.53 6.35
CA LYS A 584 -16.80 16.46 7.40
C LYS A 584 -18.03 15.98 8.18
N ASN A 585 -18.94 15.26 7.51
CA ASN A 585 -20.23 14.81 8.07
C ASN A 585 -20.68 13.50 7.45
N PRO A 586 -19.98 12.39 7.67
CA PRO A 586 -20.46 11.12 7.17
C PRO A 586 -21.73 10.69 7.91
N ASP A 587 -22.72 10.24 7.17
CA ASP A 587 -23.81 9.47 7.75
C ASP A 587 -23.20 8.13 8.22
N ARG A 588 -23.45 7.78 9.47
CA ARG A 588 -22.91 6.58 10.08
C ARG A 588 -24.02 5.64 10.48
N PHE A 589 -23.96 4.44 9.97
CA PHE A 589 -24.92 3.38 10.20
C PHE A 589 -24.27 2.30 11.08
N THR A 590 -24.95 1.94 12.13
CA THR A 590 -24.50 0.92 13.07
C THR A 590 -25.69 0.31 13.77
N SER A 591 -25.53 -0.89 14.34
CA SER A 591 -26.56 -1.54 15.12
C SER A 591 -26.88 -0.76 16.40
N LEU A 592 -28.15 -0.63 16.70
CA LEU A 592 -28.62 -0.08 17.98
C LEU A 592 -28.46 -1.11 19.10
N LYS A 593 -28.64 -2.39 18.78
CA LYS A 593 -28.55 -3.51 19.73
C LYS A 593 -27.85 -4.68 19.07
N ASN A 594 -26.98 -5.35 19.82
CA ASN A 594 -26.32 -6.57 19.39
C ASN A 594 -26.89 -7.77 20.15
N GLU A 595 -26.97 -8.91 19.48
CA GLU A 595 -27.25 -10.19 20.11
C GLU A 595 -25.95 -10.85 20.55
N LEU A 596 -25.89 -11.27 21.83
CA LEU A 596 -24.74 -11.97 22.38
C LEU A 596 -25.08 -13.44 22.60
N ARG A 597 -24.19 -14.31 22.14
CA ARG A 597 -24.29 -15.74 22.38
C ARG A 597 -22.95 -16.28 22.90
N VAL A 598 -22.97 -16.92 24.06
CA VAL A 598 -21.82 -17.66 24.54
C VAL A 598 -21.63 -18.90 23.65
N LEU A 599 -20.46 -18.96 23.00
CA LEU A 599 -20.07 -20.12 22.20
C LEU A 599 -19.27 -21.11 23.01
N ARG A 600 -18.37 -20.63 23.88
CA ARG A 600 -17.51 -21.41 24.77
C ARG A 600 -17.48 -20.69 26.12
N ASP A 601 -17.87 -21.38 27.16
CA ASP A 601 -17.97 -20.80 28.53
C ASP A 601 -16.64 -20.75 29.28
N GLY A 602 -15.60 -21.41 28.75
CA GLY A 602 -14.28 -21.52 29.39
C GLY A 602 -14.16 -22.74 30.31
N SER A 603 -15.18 -23.60 30.41
CA SER A 603 -15.18 -24.80 31.28
C SER A 603 -14.18 -25.88 30.83
N ASP A 604 -13.72 -25.82 29.56
CA ASP A 604 -12.63 -26.65 29.05
C ASP A 604 -11.26 -26.23 29.60
N GLY A 605 -11.16 -25.04 30.18
CA GLY A 605 -9.93 -24.48 30.71
C GLY A 605 -8.95 -23.99 29.67
N PHE A 606 -9.28 -24.02 28.39
CA PHE A 606 -8.42 -23.58 27.27
C PHE A 606 -8.88 -22.29 26.62
N SER A 607 -10.16 -22.22 26.20
CA SER A 607 -10.68 -21.01 25.58
C SER A 607 -12.11 -20.66 26.03
N ALA A 608 -12.42 -19.37 26.04
CA ALA A 608 -13.76 -18.85 26.22
C ALA A 608 -14.09 -17.91 25.05
N SER A 609 -15.34 -17.96 24.55
CA SER A 609 -15.72 -17.13 23.41
C SER A 609 -17.19 -16.73 23.42
N ILE A 610 -17.41 -15.51 22.91
CA ILE A 610 -18.73 -14.93 22.70
C ILE A 610 -18.85 -14.55 21.22
N VAL A 611 -20.01 -14.85 20.65
CA VAL A 611 -20.39 -14.32 19.32
C VAL A 611 -21.31 -13.13 19.54
N MET A 612 -20.96 -12.03 18.92
CA MET A 612 -21.76 -10.80 18.86
C MET A 612 -22.31 -10.66 17.45
N LYS A 613 -23.62 -10.66 17.29
CA LYS A 613 -24.33 -10.38 16.05
C LYS A 613 -24.82 -8.93 16.06
N SER A 614 -24.40 -8.16 15.10
CA SER A 614 -24.89 -6.81 14.83
C SER A 614 -25.69 -6.82 13.54
N GLU A 615 -26.88 -6.18 13.52
CA GLU A 615 -27.72 -6.07 12.34
C GLU A 615 -28.23 -4.64 12.22
N PHE A 616 -28.10 -4.04 11.04
CA PHE A 616 -28.55 -2.67 10.76
C PHE A 616 -28.77 -2.48 9.26
N GLU A 617 -29.54 -1.48 8.89
CA GLU A 617 -29.76 -1.12 7.50
C GLU A 617 -28.89 0.08 7.11
N ILE A 618 -28.25 0.03 5.95
CA ILE A 618 -27.52 1.17 5.38
C ILE A 618 -28.49 2.13 4.68
N LEU A 619 -29.45 1.55 3.99
CA LEU A 619 -30.65 2.19 3.46
C LEU A 619 -31.82 1.25 3.70
N LYS A 620 -33.04 1.75 3.64
CA LYS A 620 -34.24 0.93 3.81
C LYS A 620 -34.21 -0.26 2.82
N GLY A 621 -34.21 -1.47 3.36
CA GLY A 621 -34.17 -2.71 2.59
C GLY A 621 -32.77 -3.24 2.27
N TYR A 622 -31.69 -2.58 2.77
CA TYR A 622 -30.31 -3.05 2.58
C TYR A 622 -29.65 -3.41 3.92
N PRO A 623 -29.93 -4.61 4.45
CA PRO A 623 -29.36 -5.05 5.72
C PRO A 623 -27.88 -5.37 5.59
N VAL A 624 -27.16 -5.07 6.66
CA VAL A 624 -25.78 -5.52 6.94
C VAL A 624 -25.82 -6.36 8.20
N ILE A 625 -25.28 -7.57 8.11
CA ILE A 625 -25.14 -8.48 9.25
C ILE A 625 -23.66 -8.66 9.55
N ALA A 626 -23.24 -8.35 10.77
CA ALA A 626 -21.88 -8.58 11.21
C ALA A 626 -21.85 -9.58 12.36
N LEU A 627 -21.10 -10.64 12.18
CA LEU A 627 -20.83 -11.65 13.20
C LEU A 627 -19.40 -11.47 13.68
N LYS A 628 -19.22 -11.20 14.98
CA LYS A 628 -17.89 -11.11 15.61
C LYS A 628 -17.77 -12.16 16.68
N LYS A 629 -16.79 -13.02 16.54
CA LYS A 629 -16.41 -13.98 17.55
C LYS A 629 -15.22 -13.44 18.34
N LEU A 630 -15.44 -13.15 19.60
CA LEU A 630 -14.43 -12.71 20.55
C LEU A 630 -13.94 -13.93 21.32
N THR A 631 -12.63 -14.18 21.31
CA THR A 631 -12.04 -15.35 21.97
C THR A 631 -10.89 -14.94 22.88
N LEU A 632 -10.90 -15.46 24.11
CA LEU A 632 -9.77 -15.39 25.03
C LEU A 632 -9.25 -16.79 25.30
N TYR A 633 -7.94 -16.94 25.32
CA TYR A 633 -7.27 -18.16 25.77
C TYR A 633 -6.76 -18.00 27.20
N ALA A 634 -6.73 -19.08 27.98
CA ALA A 634 -6.52 -19.06 29.45
C ALA A 634 -5.31 -18.24 29.90
N ASN A 635 -4.16 -18.42 29.26
CA ASN A 635 -2.90 -17.84 29.69
C ASN A 635 -2.32 -16.84 28.65
N GLN A 636 -3.17 -16.33 27.74
CA GLN A 636 -2.73 -15.38 26.71
C GLN A 636 -3.27 -13.97 26.99
N PRO A 637 -2.42 -12.96 26.93
CA PRO A 637 -2.82 -11.56 27.17
C PRO A 637 -3.39 -10.90 25.89
N TYR A 638 -4.04 -11.67 25.00
CA TYR A 638 -4.52 -11.21 23.70
C TYR A 638 -6.00 -11.48 23.54
N LEU A 639 -6.72 -10.54 22.92
CA LEU A 639 -8.08 -10.73 22.46
C LEU A 639 -8.05 -11.05 20.96
N PHE A 640 -8.61 -12.18 20.58
CA PHE A 640 -8.81 -12.59 19.19
C PHE A 640 -10.21 -12.22 18.74
N VAL A 641 -10.30 -11.63 17.56
CA VAL A 641 -11.55 -11.17 16.96
C VAL A 641 -11.65 -11.73 15.54
N GLU A 642 -12.56 -12.66 15.33
CA GLU A 642 -12.91 -13.17 14.00
C GLU A 642 -14.19 -12.46 13.55
N THR A 643 -14.16 -11.79 12.39
CA THR A 643 -15.29 -11.00 11.90
C THR A 643 -15.74 -11.50 10.54
N ASP A 644 -17.06 -11.64 10.38
CA ASP A 644 -17.74 -11.91 9.11
C ASP A 644 -18.83 -10.85 8.94
N VAL A 645 -18.69 -9.99 7.92
CA VAL A 645 -19.66 -8.95 7.58
C VAL A 645 -20.32 -9.32 6.26
N GLN A 646 -21.62 -9.51 6.30
CA GLN A 646 -22.44 -9.92 5.18
C GLN A 646 -23.21 -8.72 4.65
N PHE A 647 -22.96 -8.37 3.40
CA PHE A 647 -23.72 -7.35 2.69
C PHE A 647 -24.76 -8.00 1.79
N CYS A 648 -25.97 -7.46 1.79
CA CYS A 648 -26.96 -7.83 0.80
C CYS A 648 -26.53 -7.40 -0.61
N ASP A 649 -27.21 -7.91 -1.62
CA ASP A 649 -27.01 -7.47 -2.99
C ASP A 649 -27.57 -6.05 -3.16
N ILE A 650 -26.68 -5.11 -3.41
CA ILE A 650 -26.97 -3.68 -3.49
C ILE A 650 -27.10 -3.33 -4.97
N GLN A 651 -28.28 -2.87 -5.37
CA GLN A 651 -28.50 -2.39 -6.72
C GLN A 651 -27.88 -1.00 -6.88
N GLY A 652 -27.10 -0.81 -7.93
CA GLY A 652 -26.32 0.42 -8.14
C GLY A 652 -27.17 1.68 -8.19
N GLU A 653 -28.37 1.60 -8.77
CA GLU A 653 -29.31 2.72 -8.93
C GLU A 653 -29.81 3.29 -7.59
N ASP A 654 -29.91 2.48 -6.56
CA ASP A 654 -30.39 2.90 -5.25
C ASP A 654 -29.40 3.77 -4.49
N PHE A 655 -28.16 3.74 -4.89
CA PHE A 655 -27.08 4.44 -4.23
C PHE A 655 -26.57 5.67 -4.95
N PHE A 656 -26.80 5.81 -6.23
CA PHE A 656 -26.53 7.01 -6.98
C PHE A 656 -27.73 7.93 -6.90
N VAL A 657 -27.58 9.03 -6.18
CA VAL A 657 -28.60 10.07 -6.21
C VAL A 657 -28.61 10.70 -7.58
N ASN A 658 -29.75 10.65 -8.22
CA ASN A 658 -30.03 11.36 -9.47
C ASN A 658 -30.13 12.89 -9.28
N ASP A 659 -29.45 13.47 -8.31
CA ASP A 659 -29.36 14.91 -8.19
C ASP A 659 -28.26 15.44 -9.09
N THR A 660 -28.62 15.68 -10.33
CA THR A 660 -27.78 16.31 -11.34
C THR A 660 -27.62 17.81 -11.13
N SER A 661 -28.27 18.38 -10.11
CA SER A 661 -28.26 19.84 -9.87
C SER A 661 -26.92 20.35 -9.34
N SER A 662 -26.05 19.46 -8.82
CA SER A 662 -24.67 19.79 -8.54
C SER A 662 -23.79 18.57 -8.67
N VAL A 663 -23.11 18.47 -9.77
CA VAL A 663 -22.01 17.52 -10.02
C VAL A 663 -21.01 17.47 -8.88
N TYR A 664 -20.88 18.55 -8.14
CA TYR A 664 -19.93 18.73 -7.06
C TYR A 664 -20.37 18.14 -5.71
N THR A 665 -21.65 17.95 -5.47
CA THR A 665 -22.16 17.49 -4.19
C THR A 665 -22.55 16.02 -4.21
N THR A 666 -22.96 15.50 -5.33
CA THR A 666 -23.52 14.15 -5.42
C THR A 666 -22.45 13.08 -5.20
N TYR A 667 -21.22 13.33 -5.64
CA TYR A 667 -20.11 12.39 -5.48
C TYR A 667 -19.35 12.55 -4.16
N ASP A 668 -19.50 13.67 -3.51
CA ASP A 668 -18.95 13.92 -2.19
C ASP A 668 -19.66 13.14 -1.08
N VAL A 669 -20.85 12.64 -1.35
CA VAL A 669 -21.79 12.28 -0.30
C VAL A 669 -21.94 10.80 -0.09
N ARG A 670 -21.53 9.95 -1.03
CA ARG A 670 -21.83 8.52 -0.92
C ARG A 670 -20.65 7.64 -1.25
N TRP A 671 -20.56 6.49 -0.64
CA TRP A 671 -19.54 5.47 -0.90
C TRP A 671 -18.13 5.76 -0.43
N ARG A 672 -18.00 6.55 0.59
CA ARG A 672 -16.68 6.98 0.99
C ARG A 672 -15.89 5.95 1.76
N GLU A 673 -16.51 5.37 2.75
CA GLU A 673 -15.87 4.41 3.63
C GLU A 673 -16.87 3.38 4.12
N VAL A 674 -16.55 2.12 3.94
CA VAL A 674 -17.15 1.03 4.69
C VAL A 674 -16.19 0.73 5.82
N MET A 675 -16.62 0.97 7.05
CA MET A 675 -15.82 0.69 8.25
C MET A 675 -16.43 -0.48 8.99
N PRO A 676 -16.07 -1.72 8.64
CA PRO A 676 -16.66 -2.88 9.27
C PRO A 676 -16.27 -3.06 10.72
N CYS A 677 -15.24 -2.33 11.17
CA CYS A 677 -14.85 -2.35 12.57
C CYS A 677 -14.19 -1.02 12.98
N GLU A 678 -14.72 -0.39 14.00
CA GLU A 678 -14.08 0.74 14.66
C GLU A 678 -13.53 0.29 16.02
N ILE A 679 -12.24 0.48 16.21
CA ILE A 679 -11.58 0.23 17.50
C ILE A 679 -11.39 1.58 18.19
N LYS A 680 -11.96 1.73 19.36
CA LYS A 680 -11.89 2.94 20.17
C LYS A 680 -11.04 2.69 21.42
N PRO A 681 -9.72 2.68 21.32
CA PRO A 681 -8.87 2.47 22.47
C PRO A 681 -8.96 3.67 23.43
N LYS A 682 -8.95 3.38 24.72
CA LYS A 682 -8.84 4.39 25.77
C LYS A 682 -7.40 4.38 26.30
N ILE A 683 -6.52 5.00 25.58
CA ILE A 683 -5.15 5.19 26.01
C ILE A 683 -5.10 6.53 26.74
N ILE A 684 -5.22 6.47 28.06
CA ILE A 684 -5.19 7.68 28.91
C ILE A 684 -3.73 8.07 29.11
N GLY A 685 -3.39 9.29 28.81
CA GLY A 685 -2.10 9.90 29.00
C GLY A 685 -2.13 11.36 28.60
N ASP A 686 -0.97 11.96 28.44
CA ASP A 686 -0.86 13.31 27.94
C ASP A 686 -1.68 13.43 26.63
N LYS A 687 -2.72 14.25 26.65
CA LYS A 687 -3.63 14.42 25.51
C LYS A 687 -2.91 14.91 24.24
N ASP A 688 -1.70 15.39 24.41
CA ASP A 688 -0.87 15.96 23.35
C ASP A 688 0.13 14.97 22.75
N TYR A 689 0.20 13.75 23.26
CA TYR A 689 1.14 12.73 22.80
C TYR A 689 0.43 11.44 22.41
N LEU A 690 0.48 11.12 21.13
CA LEU A 690 0.06 9.84 20.58
C LEU A 690 1.13 9.37 19.60
N ARG A 691 1.69 8.21 19.83
CA ARG A 691 2.67 7.57 18.95
C ARG A 691 2.05 6.34 18.28
N VAL A 692 2.35 6.19 17.01
CA VAL A 692 2.02 4.99 16.23
C VAL A 692 3.32 4.23 15.95
N TRP A 693 3.43 3.00 16.43
CA TRP A 693 4.42 2.04 15.97
C TRP A 693 3.80 1.16 14.91
N LYS A 694 4.57 0.79 13.91
CA LYS A 694 4.13 -0.07 12.84
C LYS A 694 5.29 -0.85 12.24
N LYS A 695 4.97 -1.96 11.57
CA LYS A 695 5.91 -2.70 10.75
C LYS A 695 5.59 -2.45 9.28
N ASN A 696 6.59 -2.27 8.44
CA ASN A 696 6.44 -2.17 6.99
C ASN A 696 6.85 -3.47 6.29
N TYR A 697 6.65 -3.52 4.98
CA TYR A 697 6.95 -4.70 4.16
C TYR A 697 8.44 -5.06 4.10
N PHE A 698 9.34 -4.13 4.42
CA PHE A 698 10.78 -4.40 4.56
C PHE A 698 11.15 -5.03 5.91
N GLY A 699 10.15 -5.37 6.73
CA GLY A 699 10.35 -5.91 8.07
C GLY A 699 10.82 -4.90 9.12
N LYS A 700 10.89 -3.61 8.76
CA LYS A 700 11.33 -2.57 9.68
C LYS A 700 10.20 -2.12 10.59
N VAL A 701 10.50 -2.04 11.88
CA VAL A 701 9.61 -1.43 12.87
C VAL A 701 9.98 0.04 12.99
N SER A 702 9.02 0.88 12.70
CA SER A 702 9.16 2.34 12.74
C SER A 702 8.06 2.98 13.57
N TYR A 703 8.22 4.25 13.88
CA TYR A 703 7.18 5.01 14.57
C TYR A 703 7.05 6.42 14.01
N PHE A 704 5.92 7.04 14.28
CA PHE A 704 5.72 8.47 14.10
C PHE A 704 4.81 9.02 15.19
N ASP A 705 5.03 10.29 15.53
CA ASP A 705 4.22 10.99 16.51
C ASP A 705 3.13 11.79 15.79
N LEU A 706 1.90 11.65 16.27
CA LEU A 706 0.76 12.40 15.78
C LEU A 706 0.70 13.76 16.47
N ASP A 707 1.54 14.68 16.05
CA ASP A 707 1.57 16.06 16.53
C ASP A 707 0.95 17.00 15.50
N MET A 708 -0.33 17.25 15.65
CA MET A 708 -1.09 18.05 14.72
C MET A 708 -0.75 19.56 14.77
N GLU A 709 -0.09 20.03 15.82
CA GLU A 709 0.34 21.44 15.90
C GLU A 709 1.47 21.76 14.93
N LYS A 710 2.27 20.74 14.60
CA LYS A 710 3.38 20.86 13.66
C LYS A 710 2.94 20.79 12.19
N VAL A 711 1.68 20.44 11.93
CA VAL A 711 1.15 20.35 10.58
C VAL A 711 0.67 21.70 10.08
N ASP A 712 1.07 22.09 8.88
CA ASP A 712 0.59 23.32 8.24
C ASP A 712 -0.86 23.17 7.79
N SER A 713 -1.74 23.85 8.49
CA SER A 713 -3.19 23.80 8.25
C SER A 713 -3.61 24.27 6.85
N ARG A 714 -2.77 25.00 6.13
CA ARG A 714 -3.10 25.54 4.81
C ARG A 714 -3.01 24.53 3.69
N ASN A 715 -2.12 23.54 3.82
CA ASN A 715 -1.77 22.62 2.73
C ASN A 715 -1.84 21.14 3.12
N ALA A 716 -2.06 20.84 4.39
CA ALA A 716 -2.03 19.46 4.81
C ALA A 716 -3.34 18.74 4.48
N ASN A 717 -3.20 17.63 3.85
CA ASN A 717 -4.26 16.66 3.75
C ASN A 717 -4.16 15.70 4.94
N ILE A 718 -5.17 15.69 5.77
CA ILE A 718 -5.20 14.88 6.99
C ILE A 718 -5.08 13.38 6.65
N ASP A 719 -5.63 12.96 5.54
CA ASP A 719 -5.63 11.55 5.18
C ASP A 719 -4.23 11.06 4.79
N CYS A 720 -3.40 11.93 4.19
CA CYS A 720 -1.99 11.63 3.97
C CYS A 720 -1.24 11.40 5.29
N LEU A 721 -1.63 12.11 6.36
CA LEU A 721 -1.01 11.96 7.68
C LEU A 721 -1.34 10.63 8.35
N VAL A 722 -2.45 10.00 7.99
CA VAL A 722 -2.99 8.86 8.71
C VAL A 722 -2.95 7.55 7.93
N ALA A 723 -2.87 7.63 6.61
CA ALA A 723 -2.81 6.47 5.75
C ALA A 723 -1.37 5.95 5.65
N ASN A 724 -1.00 5.10 6.59
CA ASN A 724 0.31 4.45 6.63
C ASN A 724 0.20 2.99 6.25
N ILE A 725 1.18 2.48 5.55
CA ILE A 725 1.26 1.06 5.22
C ILE A 725 1.78 0.25 6.40
N THR A 726 1.26 -0.95 6.58
CA THR A 726 1.73 -1.88 7.58
C THR A 726 1.81 -3.30 7.03
N ASP A 727 2.80 -4.05 7.50
CA ASP A 727 2.87 -5.50 7.26
C ASP A 727 2.31 -6.23 8.49
N GLY A 728 1.00 -6.21 8.58
CA GLY A 728 0.25 -7.04 9.53
C GLY A 728 -0.11 -6.39 10.86
N TRP A 729 0.59 -5.35 11.33
CA TRP A 729 0.23 -4.75 12.60
C TRP A 729 0.66 -3.28 12.76
N MET A 730 -0.06 -2.58 13.62
CA MET A 730 0.28 -1.25 14.12
C MET A 730 -0.07 -1.14 15.60
N THR A 731 0.46 -0.11 16.26
CA THR A 731 0.06 0.22 17.64
C THR A 731 -0.39 1.66 17.76
N LEU A 732 -1.25 1.90 18.73
CA LEU A 732 -1.44 3.22 19.31
C LEU A 732 -0.88 3.21 20.72
N THR A 733 -0.04 4.18 21.04
CA THR A 733 0.58 4.24 22.37
C THR A 733 0.72 5.68 22.85
N ASN A 734 0.64 5.87 24.17
CA ASN A 734 1.19 6.98 24.89
C ASN A 734 2.52 6.55 25.54
N LYS A 735 3.11 7.36 26.38
CA LYS A 735 4.36 7.02 27.06
C LYS A 735 4.24 5.87 28.05
N GLU A 736 3.04 5.58 28.53
CA GLU A 736 2.81 4.64 29.64
C GLU A 736 2.25 3.31 29.18
N LYS A 737 1.38 3.31 28.17
CA LYS A 737 0.70 2.11 27.68
C LYS A 737 0.30 2.20 26.22
N GLY A 738 0.13 1.06 25.59
CA GLY A 738 -0.26 0.96 24.19
C GLY A 738 -1.18 -0.23 23.92
N LEU A 739 -1.78 -0.19 22.74
CA LEU A 739 -2.60 -1.25 22.17
C LEU A 739 -2.05 -1.59 20.79
N LEU A 740 -1.56 -2.83 20.63
CA LEU A 740 -1.22 -3.37 19.31
C LEU A 740 -2.49 -3.94 18.66
N ILE A 741 -2.69 -3.61 17.41
CA ILE A 741 -3.75 -4.09 16.54
C ILE A 741 -3.08 -4.84 15.39
N GLY A 742 -3.26 -6.15 15.34
CA GLY A 742 -2.76 -7.00 14.28
C GLY A 742 -3.89 -7.60 13.47
N TYR A 743 -3.64 -7.91 12.21
CA TYR A 743 -4.60 -8.58 11.33
C TYR A 743 -3.98 -9.78 10.62
N ASN A 744 -4.79 -10.80 10.34
CA ASN A 744 -4.36 -11.94 9.54
C ASN A 744 -4.33 -11.56 8.06
N SER A 745 -3.14 -11.34 7.52
CA SER A 745 -2.95 -10.86 6.14
C SER A 745 -3.35 -11.87 5.07
N LEU A 746 -3.52 -13.14 5.42
CA LEU A 746 -4.01 -14.17 4.50
C LEU A 746 -5.53 -14.19 4.35
N LYS A 747 -6.26 -13.52 5.24
CA LYS A 747 -7.72 -13.36 5.16
C LYS A 747 -8.13 -12.02 4.57
N ALA A 748 -7.55 -10.94 5.08
CA ALA A 748 -7.78 -9.62 4.54
C ALA A 748 -6.53 -8.76 4.78
N ALA A 749 -5.79 -8.51 3.74
CA ALA A 749 -4.65 -7.60 3.77
C ALA A 749 -5.11 -6.19 3.49
N ASN A 750 -4.97 -5.33 4.47
CA ASN A 750 -5.14 -3.90 4.33
C ASN A 750 -3.93 -3.21 4.94
N PHE A 751 -3.14 -2.54 4.13
CA PHE A 751 -1.91 -1.93 4.60
C PHE A 751 -2.05 -0.44 4.95
N ALA A 752 -3.25 0.14 4.85
CA ALA A 752 -3.49 1.51 5.25
C ALA A 752 -4.46 1.60 6.43
N PHE A 753 -4.03 2.23 7.50
CA PHE A 753 -4.82 2.45 8.71
C PHE A 753 -5.02 3.93 8.97
N THR A 754 -6.17 4.28 9.52
CA THR A 754 -6.47 5.65 9.96
C THR A 754 -6.54 5.70 11.48
N PRO A 755 -5.52 6.23 12.16
CA PRO A 755 -5.54 6.38 13.60
C PRO A 755 -6.25 7.65 14.09
N LEU A 756 -6.87 8.44 13.21
CA LEU A 756 -7.44 9.74 13.55
C LEU A 756 -8.91 9.86 13.18
N LYS A 757 -9.65 10.65 13.98
CA LYS A 757 -10.98 11.11 13.64
C LYS A 757 -10.92 12.54 13.09
N ILE A 758 -11.49 12.77 11.93
CA ILE A 758 -11.53 14.08 11.30
C ILE A 758 -12.73 14.86 11.80
N LYS A 759 -12.51 16.11 12.27
CA LYS A 759 -13.57 17.01 12.70
C LYS A 759 -14.11 17.93 11.61
N LYS A 760 -15.34 18.42 11.82
CA LYS A 760 -16.04 19.40 10.94
C LYS A 760 -15.27 20.69 10.67
N SER A 761 -14.47 21.16 11.61
CA SER A 761 -13.82 22.47 11.59
C SER A 761 -12.45 22.48 10.91
N GLY A 762 -12.08 21.43 10.19
CA GLY A 762 -10.74 21.31 9.61
C GLY A 762 -9.78 20.62 10.57
N PHE A 763 -8.51 21.01 10.55
CA PHE A 763 -7.49 20.42 11.38
C PHE A 763 -7.76 20.69 12.85
N SER A 764 -8.18 19.68 13.57
CA SER A 764 -8.24 19.74 15.03
C SER A 764 -7.43 18.60 15.59
N LYS A 765 -6.88 18.80 16.79
CA LYS A 765 -6.29 17.71 17.56
C LYS A 765 -7.25 16.52 17.57
N PRO A 766 -6.74 15.28 17.48
CA PRO A 766 -7.59 14.11 17.56
C PRO A 766 -8.42 14.18 18.86
N GLU A 767 -9.73 14.28 18.73
CA GLU A 767 -10.61 14.13 19.88
C GLU A 767 -10.88 12.64 20.09
N GLY A 768 -10.14 12.07 20.99
CA GLY A 768 -10.22 10.67 21.26
C GLY A 768 -9.32 9.85 20.31
N GLN A 769 -9.08 8.65 20.72
CA GLN A 769 -8.22 7.72 20.04
C GLN A 769 -9.13 6.73 19.32
N GLU A 770 -9.35 6.97 18.07
CA GLU A 770 -10.17 6.13 17.22
C GLU A 770 -9.29 5.54 16.12
N VAL A 771 -9.23 4.21 16.03
CA VAL A 771 -8.63 3.52 14.89
C VAL A 771 -9.75 2.95 14.06
N ARG A 772 -9.72 3.28 12.79
CA ARG A 772 -10.62 2.72 11.81
C ARG A 772 -9.89 1.65 11.03
N ILE A 773 -10.38 0.44 11.10
CA ILE A 773 -9.91 -0.66 10.29
C ILE A 773 -10.87 -0.80 9.13
N ASN A 774 -10.40 -0.41 7.95
CA ASN A 774 -11.13 -0.52 6.71
C ASN A 774 -10.52 -1.63 5.85
N PRO A 775 -10.78 -2.92 6.13
CA PRO A 775 -10.28 -3.97 5.26
C PRO A 775 -10.85 -3.86 3.84
N PHE A 776 -11.91 -3.07 3.68
CA PHE A 776 -12.61 -2.85 2.42
C PHE A 776 -13.09 -1.40 2.34
N GLY A 777 -12.28 -0.54 1.77
CA GLY A 777 -12.68 0.83 1.45
C GLY A 777 -13.25 0.94 0.04
N ASN A 778 -14.11 1.90 -0.16
CA ASN A 778 -14.65 2.24 -1.47
C ASN A 778 -14.58 3.75 -1.68
N TYR A 779 -13.48 4.23 -2.23
CA TYR A 779 -13.16 5.65 -2.36
C TYR A 779 -13.65 6.30 -3.66
N HIS A 780 -14.73 5.84 -4.24
CA HIS A 780 -15.29 6.42 -5.46
C HIS A 780 -15.50 7.93 -5.39
N GLY A 781 -16.11 8.39 -4.30
CA GLY A 781 -16.46 9.79 -4.14
C GLY A 781 -15.26 10.71 -3.97
N GLU A 782 -14.21 10.25 -3.32
CA GLU A 782 -13.01 11.06 -3.07
C GLU A 782 -12.29 11.45 -4.36
N LEU A 783 -12.13 10.51 -5.26
CA LEU A 783 -11.54 10.78 -6.55
C LEU A 783 -12.32 11.85 -7.31
N LEU A 784 -13.63 11.69 -7.39
CA LEU A 784 -14.50 12.62 -8.08
C LEU A 784 -14.48 14.00 -7.41
N LYS A 785 -14.42 14.06 -6.08
CA LYS A 785 -14.31 15.30 -5.32
C LYS A 785 -13.06 16.10 -5.64
N TYR A 786 -11.92 15.44 -5.62
CA TYR A 786 -10.66 16.09 -5.94
C TYR A 786 -10.72 16.70 -7.34
N TRP A 787 -11.16 15.92 -8.28
CA TRP A 787 -11.27 16.29 -9.65
C TRP A 787 -12.25 17.46 -9.84
N THR A 788 -13.33 17.50 -9.09
CA THR A 788 -14.28 18.61 -9.13
C THR A 788 -13.76 19.89 -8.46
N LYS A 789 -12.81 19.79 -7.51
CA LYS A 789 -12.26 20.96 -6.81
C LYS A 789 -10.97 21.52 -7.42
N GLY A 790 -10.19 20.70 -8.13
CA GLY A 790 -8.85 21.07 -8.55
C GLY A 790 -8.55 20.98 -10.05
N CYS A 791 -9.27 20.17 -10.81
CA CYS A 791 -8.98 19.92 -12.23
C CYS A 791 -10.25 19.84 -13.04
N GLY A 792 -10.43 20.78 -13.96
CA GLY A 792 -11.62 20.86 -14.84
C GLY A 792 -11.93 19.61 -15.64
N HIS A 793 -10.92 18.88 -16.06
CA HIS A 793 -11.10 17.61 -16.77
C HIS A 793 -11.94 16.60 -16.00
N ALA A 794 -11.87 16.64 -14.72
CA ALA A 794 -12.51 15.62 -13.93
C ALA A 794 -13.94 15.93 -13.54
N ALA A 795 -14.30 17.19 -13.51
CA ALA A 795 -15.73 17.52 -13.37
C ALA A 795 -16.54 16.93 -14.54
N ILE A 796 -15.97 16.97 -15.75
CA ILE A 796 -16.60 16.39 -16.94
C ILE A 796 -16.61 14.87 -16.90
N LEU A 797 -15.48 14.28 -16.53
CA LEU A 797 -15.44 12.85 -16.31
C LEU A 797 -16.43 12.45 -15.23
N GLY A 798 -16.58 13.24 -14.15
CA GLY A 798 -17.58 13.05 -13.12
C GLY A 798 -19.02 13.01 -13.64
N GLU A 799 -19.40 13.98 -14.46
CA GLU A 799 -20.75 14.03 -15.06
C GLU A 799 -21.04 12.83 -15.98
N LYS A 800 -20.11 12.52 -16.87
CA LYS A 800 -20.26 11.36 -17.78
C LYS A 800 -20.17 10.03 -17.04
N PHE A 801 -19.40 9.97 -15.97
CA PHE A 801 -19.35 8.77 -15.11
C PHE A 801 -20.62 8.54 -14.35
N SER A 802 -21.30 9.56 -13.89
CA SER A 802 -22.61 9.41 -13.26
C SER A 802 -23.60 8.75 -14.21
N ASN A 803 -23.57 9.13 -15.47
CA ASN A 803 -24.47 8.60 -16.49
C ASN A 803 -24.12 7.19 -16.97
N HIS A 804 -22.83 6.84 -17.05
CA HIS A 804 -22.38 5.51 -17.48
C HIS A 804 -22.32 4.46 -16.36
N ASN A 805 -22.29 4.88 -15.11
CA ASN A 805 -22.14 4.00 -13.95
C ASN A 805 -23.33 4.02 -13.00
N GLN A 806 -24.50 4.34 -13.48
CA GLN A 806 -25.75 4.22 -12.71
C GLN A 806 -25.97 2.82 -12.13
N SER A 807 -25.34 1.81 -12.74
CA SER A 807 -25.45 0.40 -12.32
C SER A 807 -24.22 -0.10 -11.52
N ALA A 808 -23.24 0.72 -11.20
CA ALA A 808 -22.05 0.25 -10.48
C ALA A 808 -22.34 0.09 -9.00
N ALA A 809 -22.83 -1.09 -8.64
CA ALA A 809 -22.89 -1.50 -7.25
C ALA A 809 -21.48 -1.46 -6.60
N PRO A 810 -21.39 -1.24 -5.28
CA PRO A 810 -20.12 -1.34 -4.57
C PRO A 810 -19.49 -2.71 -4.77
N SER A 811 -18.17 -2.77 -4.74
CA SER A 811 -17.42 -4.03 -4.91
C SER A 811 -17.76 -5.10 -3.87
N TYR A 812 -18.29 -4.72 -2.72
CA TYR A 812 -18.71 -5.61 -1.63
C TYR A 812 -20.21 -6.01 -1.68
N SER A 813 -20.97 -5.51 -2.65
CA SER A 813 -22.40 -5.88 -2.81
C SER A 813 -22.57 -7.39 -2.95
N GLY A 814 -23.47 -7.97 -2.17
CA GLY A 814 -23.75 -9.41 -2.15
C GLY A 814 -22.58 -10.28 -1.63
N LYS A 815 -21.55 -9.69 -1.04
CA LYS A 815 -20.35 -10.41 -0.59
C LYS A 815 -20.23 -10.47 0.93
N ASN A 816 -19.48 -11.46 1.38
CA ASN A 816 -19.09 -11.60 2.77
C ASN A 816 -17.64 -11.16 2.94
N LEU A 817 -17.41 -10.26 3.89
CA LEU A 817 -16.09 -9.77 4.23
C LEU A 817 -15.61 -10.44 5.52
N LYS A 818 -14.58 -11.28 5.38
CA LYS A 818 -14.00 -12.01 6.53
C LYS A 818 -12.62 -11.48 6.84
N PHE A 819 -12.39 -11.15 8.10
CA PHE A 819 -11.08 -10.75 8.59
C PHE A 819 -10.90 -11.12 10.06
N ASP A 820 -9.66 -11.37 10.45
CA ASP A 820 -9.28 -11.69 11.81
C ASP A 820 -8.34 -10.64 12.36
N LEU A 821 -8.56 -10.25 13.61
CA LEU A 821 -7.74 -9.31 14.34
C LEU A 821 -7.23 -9.91 15.64
N ILE A 822 -6.09 -9.38 16.09
CA ILE A 822 -5.66 -9.49 17.48
C ILE A 822 -5.55 -8.10 18.11
N LEU A 823 -5.94 -8.00 19.35
CA LEU A 823 -5.75 -6.82 20.18
C LEU A 823 -4.86 -7.21 21.35
N ALA A 824 -3.68 -6.60 21.39
CA ALA A 824 -2.65 -6.90 22.40
C ALA A 824 -2.32 -5.64 23.20
N PRO A 825 -2.94 -5.44 24.38
CA PRO A 825 -2.58 -4.36 25.29
C PRO A 825 -1.18 -4.58 25.87
N TYR A 826 -0.45 -3.49 26.10
CA TYR A 826 0.87 -3.54 26.72
C TYR A 826 1.17 -2.28 27.54
N LEU A 827 2.20 -2.35 28.38
CA LEU A 827 2.72 -1.23 29.16
C LEU A 827 4.00 -0.71 28.50
N GLY A 828 4.21 0.60 28.58
CA GLY A 828 5.36 1.31 28.01
C GLY A 828 5.09 1.94 26.67
N ASP A 829 6.04 2.73 26.19
CA ASP A 829 5.97 3.46 24.93
C ASP A 829 6.12 2.54 23.70
N ARG A 830 7.02 1.57 23.77
CA ARG A 830 7.31 0.65 22.67
C ARG A 830 6.66 -0.71 22.94
N PRO A 831 6.02 -1.34 21.92
CA PRO A 831 5.52 -2.71 22.09
C PRO A 831 6.66 -3.67 22.42
N PRO A 832 6.49 -4.56 23.44
CA PRO A 832 7.48 -5.58 23.78
C PRO A 832 7.74 -6.56 22.63
N SER A 833 8.97 -7.11 22.56
CA SER A 833 9.36 -8.06 21.52
C SER A 833 8.44 -9.28 21.44
N GLN A 834 7.95 -9.77 22.59
CA GLN A 834 7.02 -10.89 22.63
C GLN A 834 5.69 -10.57 21.95
N ILE A 835 5.18 -9.37 22.11
CA ILE A 835 3.92 -8.93 21.46
C ILE A 835 4.12 -8.76 19.94
N ILE A 836 5.27 -8.20 19.56
CA ILE A 836 5.64 -8.07 18.14
C ILE A 836 5.76 -9.45 17.50
N SER A 837 6.52 -10.36 18.12
CA SER A 837 6.69 -11.73 17.63
C SER A 837 5.36 -12.48 17.49
N PHE A 838 4.48 -12.33 18.49
CA PHE A 838 3.15 -12.93 18.44
C PHE A 838 2.32 -12.38 17.29
N ALA A 839 2.31 -11.04 17.11
CA ALA A 839 1.60 -10.40 16.01
C ALA A 839 2.14 -10.83 14.65
N ASP A 840 3.45 -10.95 14.50
CA ASP A 840 4.08 -11.42 13.26
C ASP A 840 3.63 -12.83 12.87
N HIS A 841 3.56 -13.76 13.84
CA HIS A 841 3.08 -15.11 13.57
C HIS A 841 1.56 -15.20 13.35
N PHE A 842 0.80 -14.28 13.92
CA PHE A 842 -0.62 -14.17 13.64
C PHE A 842 -0.87 -13.63 12.21
N CYS A 843 -0.07 -12.67 11.78
CA CYS A 843 -0.21 -12.04 10.47
C CYS A 843 0.21 -12.95 9.31
N LEU A 844 1.32 -13.68 9.51
CA LEU A 844 1.81 -14.70 8.58
C LEU A 844 2.03 -16.00 9.37
N PRO A 845 1.02 -16.87 9.46
CA PRO A 845 1.07 -18.04 10.29
C PRO A 845 2.13 -19.06 9.81
N PRO A 846 2.69 -19.86 10.73
CA PRO A 846 3.63 -20.90 10.38
C PRO A 846 2.99 -21.94 9.44
N PHE A 847 3.82 -22.59 8.65
CA PHE A 847 3.39 -23.68 7.78
C PHE A 847 3.26 -24.97 8.59
N ILE A 848 2.20 -25.74 8.34
CA ILE A 848 1.85 -26.94 9.08
C ILE A 848 1.74 -28.11 8.12
N ILE A 849 2.39 -29.21 8.50
CA ILE A 849 2.22 -30.50 7.87
C ILE A 849 1.62 -31.46 8.89
N LEU A 850 0.55 -32.17 8.50
CA LEU A 850 -0.02 -33.25 9.25
C LEU A 850 0.29 -34.58 8.55
N LYS A 851 0.90 -35.51 9.27
CA LYS A 851 1.23 -36.83 8.73
C LYS A 851 0.31 -37.87 9.35
N ASN A 852 -0.35 -38.66 8.52
CA ASN A 852 -1.20 -39.74 8.91
C ASN A 852 -0.34 -41.01 9.16
N PRO A 853 -0.45 -41.68 10.32
CA PRO A 853 0.35 -42.85 10.67
C PRO A 853 0.07 -44.08 9.80
N GLU A 854 -1.19 -44.27 9.36
CA GLU A 854 -1.61 -45.50 8.68
C GLU A 854 -1.18 -45.52 7.20
N ASN A 855 -1.42 -44.43 6.48
CA ASN A 855 -1.16 -44.37 5.05
C ASN A 855 0.10 -43.55 4.67
N LYS A 856 0.82 -43.02 5.66
CA LYS A 856 1.99 -42.14 5.48
C LYS A 856 1.71 -40.93 4.62
N LYS A 857 0.45 -40.57 4.41
CA LYS A 857 0.03 -39.42 3.61
C LYS A 857 0.31 -38.15 4.38
N ILE A 858 0.87 -37.19 3.67
CA ILE A 858 1.05 -35.81 4.16
C ILE A 858 -0.19 -35.01 3.77
N GLU A 859 -0.74 -34.35 4.74
CA GLU A 859 -1.84 -33.40 4.56
C GLU A 859 -1.42 -32.00 4.98
N ILE A 860 -1.87 -31.00 4.23
CA ILE A 860 -1.58 -29.59 4.48
C ILE A 860 -2.89 -28.94 4.90
N PRO A 861 -3.07 -28.65 6.20
CA PRO A 861 -4.32 -28.07 6.69
C PRO A 861 -4.65 -26.68 6.12
N GLN A 862 -3.66 -26.02 5.49
CA GLN A 862 -3.79 -24.68 4.87
C GLN A 862 -4.01 -24.79 3.35
N SER A 863 -4.58 -25.86 2.86
CA SER A 863 -4.81 -26.13 1.43
C SER A 863 -5.69 -25.08 0.74
N ASP A 864 -6.58 -24.42 1.47
CA ASP A 864 -7.41 -23.32 0.99
C ASP A 864 -6.58 -22.14 0.42
N ILE A 865 -5.37 -21.93 0.93
CA ILE A 865 -4.46 -20.91 0.40
C ILE A 865 -3.97 -21.29 -1.00
N MET A 866 -3.88 -22.59 -1.30
CA MET A 866 -3.39 -23.07 -2.58
C MET A 866 -4.45 -23.07 -3.69
N GLU A 867 -5.74 -23.14 -3.35
CA GLU A 867 -6.84 -23.21 -4.32
C GLU A 867 -7.24 -21.86 -4.91
N LEU A 868 -6.83 -20.79 -4.30
CA LEU A 868 -7.27 -19.43 -4.59
C LEU A 868 -7.02 -18.94 -6.02
N GLY A 869 -6.05 -19.48 -6.71
CA GLY A 869 -5.83 -19.12 -8.11
C GLY A 869 -7.07 -19.36 -8.99
N GLU A 870 -7.77 -20.46 -8.79
CA GLU A 870 -8.97 -20.78 -9.55
C GLU A 870 -10.20 -19.97 -9.11
N GLU A 871 -10.24 -19.57 -7.84
CA GLU A 871 -11.28 -18.66 -7.33
C GLU A 871 -11.16 -17.28 -8.00
N LEU A 872 -9.94 -16.73 -8.09
CA LEU A 872 -9.68 -15.48 -8.80
C LEU A 872 -10.11 -15.53 -10.26
N LYS A 873 -9.81 -16.62 -10.95
CA LYS A 873 -10.21 -16.83 -12.33
C LYS A 873 -11.72 -16.73 -12.49
N ARG A 874 -12.46 -17.42 -11.63
CA ARG A 874 -13.93 -17.44 -11.69
C ARG A 874 -14.56 -16.12 -11.30
N GLU A 875 -14.03 -15.47 -10.27
CA GLU A 875 -14.61 -14.23 -9.76
C GLU A 875 -14.44 -13.06 -10.72
N PHE A 876 -13.28 -12.97 -11.41
CA PHE A 876 -12.91 -11.82 -12.23
C PHE A 876 -12.95 -12.10 -13.74
N ASP A 877 -13.27 -13.32 -14.15
CA ASP A 877 -13.36 -13.69 -15.58
C ASP A 877 -12.11 -13.23 -16.37
N ILE A 878 -10.94 -13.70 -15.93
CA ILE A 878 -9.64 -13.28 -16.48
C ILE A 878 -9.10 -14.20 -17.58
N ASP A 879 -9.87 -15.16 -18.05
CA ASP A 879 -9.40 -16.17 -19.02
C ASP A 879 -8.90 -15.54 -20.33
N ASP A 880 -9.48 -14.44 -20.74
CA ASP A 880 -9.11 -13.70 -21.95
C ASP A 880 -7.75 -12.98 -21.85
N VAL A 881 -7.29 -12.61 -20.64
CA VAL A 881 -6.04 -11.85 -20.44
C VAL A 881 -4.92 -12.65 -19.77
N ILE A 882 -5.22 -13.81 -19.22
CA ILE A 882 -4.30 -14.55 -18.34
C ILE A 882 -3.05 -15.08 -19.06
N SER A 883 -3.13 -15.32 -20.36
CA SER A 883 -2.04 -15.84 -21.19
C SER A 883 -1.44 -14.81 -22.13
N MET A 884 -1.98 -13.60 -22.21
CA MET A 884 -1.52 -12.57 -23.12
C MET A 884 -0.08 -12.15 -22.83
N ASN A 885 0.73 -12.06 -23.87
CA ASN A 885 1.99 -11.35 -23.81
C ASN A 885 1.75 -9.82 -23.87
N TYR A 886 2.83 -9.04 -23.78
CA TYR A 886 2.71 -7.57 -23.75
C TYR A 886 2.03 -7.00 -25.00
N LEU A 887 2.43 -7.44 -26.19
CA LEU A 887 1.85 -6.93 -27.46
C LEU A 887 0.40 -7.35 -27.63
N GLU A 888 0.07 -8.60 -27.31
CA GLU A 888 -1.31 -9.08 -27.31
C GLU A 888 -2.18 -8.28 -26.35
N TRP A 889 -1.65 -7.97 -25.15
CA TRP A 889 -2.34 -7.16 -24.17
C TRP A 889 -2.56 -5.73 -24.65
N VAL A 890 -1.54 -5.07 -25.22
CA VAL A 890 -1.66 -3.71 -25.79
C VAL A 890 -2.71 -3.69 -26.90
N ASN A 891 -2.69 -4.66 -27.79
CA ASN A 891 -3.67 -4.78 -28.86
C ASN A 891 -5.09 -5.06 -28.35
N HIS A 892 -5.21 -5.89 -27.30
CA HIS A 892 -6.50 -6.18 -26.66
C HIS A 892 -7.10 -4.92 -26.01
N VAL A 893 -6.30 -4.16 -25.29
CA VAL A 893 -6.74 -2.89 -24.68
C VAL A 893 -7.18 -1.90 -25.75
N ASN A 894 -6.40 -1.73 -26.81
CA ASN A 894 -6.73 -0.80 -27.90
C ASN A 894 -7.97 -1.23 -28.69
N LYS A 895 -8.17 -2.55 -28.89
CA LYS A 895 -9.34 -3.07 -29.60
C LYS A 895 -10.64 -2.91 -28.81
N ASN A 896 -10.56 -3.05 -27.49
CA ASN A 896 -11.70 -2.95 -26.58
C ASN A 896 -11.92 -1.52 -26.06
N PHE A 897 -11.22 -0.57 -26.62
CA PHE A 897 -11.38 0.85 -26.32
C PHE A 897 -12.77 1.33 -26.75
N ASP A 898 -13.51 1.97 -25.84
CA ASP A 898 -14.80 2.60 -26.16
C ASP A 898 -14.59 3.95 -26.86
N PRO A 899 -14.85 4.04 -28.16
CA PRO A 899 -14.64 5.27 -28.89
C PRO A 899 -15.65 6.38 -28.59
N SER A 900 -16.73 6.07 -27.87
CA SER A 900 -17.78 7.06 -27.57
C SER A 900 -17.41 8.03 -26.45
N ALA A 901 -16.39 7.69 -25.68
CA ALA A 901 -16.02 8.44 -24.48
C ALA A 901 -15.17 9.71 -24.68
N PRO A 902 -14.26 9.86 -25.66
CA PRO A 902 -13.17 10.83 -25.52
C PRO A 902 -13.23 12.12 -26.31
N GLU A 903 -13.73 12.14 -27.55
CA GLU A 903 -13.59 13.37 -28.37
C GLU A 903 -14.48 14.53 -27.94
N GLU A 904 -15.69 14.23 -27.51
CA GLU A 904 -16.57 15.24 -26.90
C GLU A 904 -16.07 15.66 -25.53
N GLN A 905 -15.50 14.74 -24.79
CA GLN A 905 -14.94 14.98 -23.44
C GLN A 905 -13.74 15.92 -23.48
N LEU A 906 -12.84 15.79 -24.46
CA LEU A 906 -11.70 16.69 -24.64
C LEU A 906 -12.12 18.10 -25.06
N LYS A 907 -13.15 18.24 -25.88
CA LYS A 907 -13.67 19.56 -26.29
C LYS A 907 -14.38 20.28 -25.15
N GLU A 908 -15.12 19.57 -24.34
CA GLU A 908 -15.76 20.11 -23.14
C GLU A 908 -14.76 20.35 -22.02
N GLY A 909 -13.69 19.55 -21.91
CA GLY A 909 -12.59 19.72 -20.97
C GLY A 909 -11.85 21.03 -21.13
N LEU A 910 -11.58 21.43 -22.33
CA LEU A 910 -10.98 22.74 -22.63
C LEU A 910 -11.84 23.92 -22.16
N ASN A 911 -13.16 23.79 -22.19
CA ASN A 911 -14.07 24.84 -21.70
C ASN A 911 -14.17 24.85 -20.16
N LEU A 912 -14.03 23.70 -19.52
CA LEU A 912 -14.05 23.60 -18.05
C LEU A 912 -12.68 23.95 -17.44
N ASP A 913 -11.58 23.69 -18.10
CA ASP A 913 -10.27 24.16 -17.67
C ASP A 913 -10.23 25.67 -17.48
N LEU A 914 -10.89 26.41 -18.35
CA LEU A 914 -11.05 27.85 -18.22
C LEU A 914 -11.83 28.24 -16.98
N LYS A 915 -12.91 27.54 -16.68
CA LYS A 915 -13.74 27.80 -15.49
C LYS A 915 -12.99 27.41 -14.21
N THR A 916 -12.27 26.31 -14.24
CA THR A 916 -11.46 25.84 -13.10
C THR A 916 -10.25 26.72 -12.85
N MET A 917 -9.55 27.15 -13.89
CA MET A 917 -8.48 28.15 -13.77
C MET A 917 -8.99 29.47 -13.19
N LEU A 918 -10.19 29.89 -13.55
CA LEU A 918 -10.85 31.07 -12.94
C LEU A 918 -11.21 30.86 -11.46
N ILE A 919 -11.71 29.68 -11.11
CA ILE A 919 -12.03 29.30 -9.73
C ILE A 919 -10.75 29.21 -8.89
N MET A 920 -9.69 28.59 -9.41
CA MET A 920 -8.39 28.52 -8.73
C MET A 920 -7.78 29.92 -8.53
N LEU A 921 -7.92 30.79 -9.51
CA LEU A 921 -7.47 32.18 -9.42
C LEU A 921 -8.27 32.96 -8.35
N ILE A 922 -9.58 32.77 -8.31
CA ILE A 922 -10.47 33.41 -7.34
C ILE A 922 -10.21 32.89 -5.94
N ASP A 923 -9.98 31.60 -5.77
CA ASP A 923 -9.67 30.99 -4.48
C ASP A 923 -8.24 31.31 -4.02
N GLY A 924 -7.30 31.43 -4.94
CA GLY A 924 -5.95 31.95 -4.67
C GLY A 924 -5.97 33.41 -4.22
N ILE A 925 -6.81 34.25 -4.82
CA ILE A 925 -6.98 35.65 -4.42
C ILE A 925 -7.73 35.80 -3.09
N ARG A 926 -8.65 34.88 -2.77
CA ARG A 926 -9.37 34.89 -1.49
C ARG A 926 -8.56 34.31 -0.33
N GLY A 927 -7.50 33.53 -0.63
CA GLY A 927 -6.55 32.99 0.36
C GLY A 927 -5.35 33.89 0.64
N LEU A 928 -5.23 35.01 -0.05
CA LEU A 928 -4.31 36.10 0.23
C LEU A 928 -4.98 37.15 1.10
#